data_b27c95e07dfce4f9b9ef91a3947fb056
#
_entry.id   b27c95e07dfce4f9b9ef91a3947fb056
#
_cell.length_a   1.000
_cell.length_b   1.000
_cell.length_c   1.000
_cell.angle_alpha   90.00
_cell.angle_beta   90.00
_cell.angle_gamma   90.00
#
_symmetry.space_group_name_H-M   'P 1'
#
loop_
_entity.id
_entity.type
_entity.pdbx_description
1 polymer ?
#
loop_
_entity_poly.entity_id
_entity_poly.type
_entity_poly.pdbx_seq_one_letter_code
_entity_poly.pdbx_strand_id
1 'polypeptide(L)'
;MWGDFRAIITDMKRYNPTEIEKKWQDKWEADGTYVTDLGDTTRPKYYSLSMLPGITGAGIHIGHGRTFQFADIKARLKRQQGYNVYHPIGWDSFGLPVENYAIKVGKTPRVAHDEAKAHFIAQLKRLGFSYDWTKEISTADPEYYKWTQWIFTQLYKHDLAYQKEQPQWWCDTDNTVLANEQVEGGKCWRCGNPVTKRNLKQWFFRITAYADEMLEATDDLDWTDMVKTMQKNWIGRSVGAEVDFTLNLTASDSLKFTPDLAEKVISGEKTNTIRYEAKKLKVGDIADAMVRDGEKVYSFGYIKIVNIHQLPLRDISNDISGHERYSDDNEKLLSFKKFYGEEVSLEDTFTVYDFEYVPPITVFTTRPDTLFGASYVALAPEHPLVSQLVNADTRAKVEAYVQAAQQKSDVERQENKDKTGVFTGSYVINPVNGQKLPIWVADYVLSGYGTGAVMAVPAHDERDFAFAEKFDLPIVQVVDKPEDSADVGCYTGEGELINSGQFDGTRSEDAREQIVAWLEQQGSGRGKTTYKMRDWLISRQRYWGAPIPMVHVDGFGPIAVADECLPVILPEVENFKPTGGNTSVLAQVDDWVRVWVDVETGKTVPITEPKPAGDNWHEGRRETDTLDGYACSSWYFLRYLDPHNDAEAWDPARISHWMPVDYYNGADHAVAHLLYSRFWMRFFHKLGLVPTPEPFKRMMYNAYIMAPDGQKMSKSKGNVIDPMEIMDSGYGADALRVYEMFIAPYDMDAPWDPRGVPGTYRFLNRVWNVVQEFLAAPSSSRVHSSLESPQEITRERSAGASATREPSTASVGGGDAATLLRLTHSTIKKVTRDIEDEKFNTAVAAMMEMVNGLYKFKESHGMQASETWRFTLESLLQILAPFAPHITEELWQELGHTDTIHVNHWPKWDEKYLVSDVMTIIVQVNGKLRSKLELPADIDQQGIEEAALADANVQKFTNNKPPKKMVYVPGKLLNVVI
;
A
#
# COMPACT_ATOMS: atom_id res chain seq x y z
N MET A 1 -66.26 -7.04 -2.13
CA MET A 1 -65.00 -6.53 -1.63
C MET A 1 -63.85 -7.55 -1.56
N TRP A 2 -64.07 -8.83 -1.15
CA TRP A 2 -62.96 -9.84 -1.13
C TRP A 2 -62.71 -10.54 -2.50
N GLY A 3 -63.71 -10.50 -3.42
CA GLY A 3 -63.58 -11.07 -4.78
C GLY A 3 -62.76 -10.22 -5.74
N ASP A 4 -62.91 -8.90 -5.69
CA ASP A 4 -62.23 -7.96 -6.57
C ASP A 4 -60.75 -7.81 -6.21
N PHE A 5 -60.41 -7.95 -4.94
CA PHE A 5 -58.99 -7.97 -4.49
C PHE A 5 -58.21 -9.20 -4.99
N ARG A 6 -58.84 -10.35 -5.13
CA ARG A 6 -58.21 -11.55 -5.70
C ARG A 6 -57.97 -11.45 -7.21
N ALA A 7 -58.86 -10.78 -7.93
CA ALA A 7 -58.70 -10.58 -9.38
C ALA A 7 -57.56 -9.61 -9.70
N ILE A 8 -57.37 -8.56 -8.92
CA ILE A 8 -56.25 -7.60 -9.10
C ILE A 8 -54.88 -8.24 -8.82
N ILE A 9 -54.77 -9.12 -7.84
CA ILE A 9 -53.52 -9.81 -7.48
C ILE A 9 -53.08 -10.84 -8.56
N THR A 10 -54.03 -11.40 -9.32
CA THR A 10 -53.75 -12.40 -10.37
C THR A 10 -53.16 -11.79 -11.66
N ASP A 11 -53.29 -10.50 -11.87
CA ASP A 11 -52.84 -9.82 -13.12
C ASP A 11 -51.61 -8.94 -12.92
N MET A 12 -51.07 -8.83 -11.69
CA MET A 12 -49.85 -8.05 -11.41
C MET A 12 -48.62 -8.77 -11.91
N LYS A 13 -47.73 -8.03 -12.63
CA LYS A 13 -46.44 -8.54 -13.04
C LYS A 13 -45.64 -8.96 -11.82
N ARG A 14 -45.01 -10.12 -11.89
CA ARG A 14 -44.08 -10.61 -10.85
C ARG A 14 -42.66 -10.14 -11.13
N TYR A 15 -41.93 -9.84 -10.08
CA TYR A 15 -40.50 -9.53 -10.21
C TYR A 15 -39.73 -10.76 -10.71
N ASN A 16 -39.11 -10.64 -11.86
CA ASN A 16 -38.25 -11.66 -12.46
C ASN A 16 -36.85 -11.07 -12.73
N PRO A 17 -35.89 -11.25 -11.80
CA PRO A 17 -34.58 -10.67 -11.93
C PRO A 17 -33.85 -11.13 -13.20
N THR A 18 -33.99 -12.41 -13.61
CA THR A 18 -33.25 -12.97 -14.74
C THR A 18 -33.58 -12.25 -16.06
N GLU A 19 -34.82 -11.90 -16.29
CA GLU A 19 -35.25 -11.19 -17.50
C GLU A 19 -34.92 -9.71 -17.41
N ILE A 20 -35.18 -9.07 -16.25
CA ILE A 20 -35.03 -7.64 -16.05
C ILE A 20 -33.53 -7.27 -16.09
N GLU A 21 -32.67 -8.02 -15.41
CA GLU A 21 -31.25 -7.73 -15.32
C GLU A 21 -30.58 -7.85 -16.69
N LYS A 22 -30.85 -8.92 -17.42
CA LYS A 22 -30.31 -9.08 -18.77
C LYS A 22 -30.78 -7.98 -19.72
N LYS A 23 -32.08 -7.64 -19.71
CA LYS A 23 -32.64 -6.54 -20.52
C LYS A 23 -31.89 -5.24 -20.33
N TRP A 24 -31.62 -4.89 -19.07
CA TRP A 24 -30.98 -3.61 -18.78
C TRP A 24 -29.47 -3.62 -18.98
N GLN A 25 -28.79 -4.72 -18.71
CA GLN A 25 -27.37 -4.87 -19.04
C GLN A 25 -27.13 -4.71 -20.53
N ASP A 26 -27.91 -5.42 -21.38
CA ASP A 26 -27.80 -5.32 -22.84
C ASP A 26 -28.11 -3.88 -23.33
N LYS A 27 -29.10 -3.21 -22.71
CA LYS A 27 -29.50 -1.85 -23.09
C LYS A 27 -28.45 -0.82 -22.67
N TRP A 28 -27.92 -0.86 -21.48
CA TRP A 28 -26.90 0.08 -21.02
C TRP A 28 -25.61 -0.02 -21.83
N GLU A 29 -25.26 -1.25 -22.25
CA GLU A 29 -24.09 -1.46 -23.14
C GLU A 29 -24.38 -0.88 -24.53
N ALA A 30 -25.53 -1.12 -25.10
CA ALA A 30 -25.93 -0.61 -26.43
C ALA A 30 -26.05 0.93 -26.47
N ASP A 31 -26.58 1.51 -25.39
CA ASP A 31 -26.78 2.97 -25.29
C ASP A 31 -25.51 3.72 -24.85
N GLY A 32 -24.44 3.01 -24.43
CA GLY A 32 -23.26 3.61 -23.87
C GLY A 32 -23.49 4.39 -22.56
N THR A 33 -24.45 3.96 -21.74
CA THR A 33 -24.93 4.70 -20.54
C THR A 33 -23.81 5.09 -19.58
N TYR A 34 -22.76 4.30 -19.50
CA TYR A 34 -21.63 4.49 -18.60
C TYR A 34 -20.33 4.92 -19.29
N VAL A 35 -20.37 5.20 -20.60
CA VAL A 35 -19.26 5.75 -21.35
C VAL A 35 -19.00 7.18 -20.92
N THR A 36 -17.74 7.51 -20.64
CA THR A 36 -17.36 8.82 -20.13
C THR A 36 -16.66 9.64 -21.22
N ASP A 37 -17.14 10.86 -21.45
CA ASP A 37 -16.39 11.83 -22.24
C ASP A 37 -15.31 12.47 -21.37
N LEU A 38 -14.07 12.02 -21.55
CA LEU A 38 -12.91 12.55 -20.79
C LEU A 38 -12.56 13.99 -21.16
N GLY A 39 -13.08 14.51 -22.28
CA GLY A 39 -12.91 15.90 -22.72
C GLY A 39 -13.95 16.87 -22.17
N ASP A 40 -15.04 16.37 -21.56
CA ASP A 40 -16.07 17.24 -20.97
C ASP A 40 -15.59 17.85 -19.64
N THR A 41 -15.24 19.12 -19.70
CA THR A 41 -14.85 19.94 -18.54
C THR A 41 -15.99 20.85 -18.03
N THR A 42 -17.19 20.74 -18.59
CA THR A 42 -18.35 21.57 -18.21
C THR A 42 -19.01 21.09 -16.93
N ARG A 43 -18.93 19.81 -16.64
CA ARG A 43 -19.40 19.15 -15.42
C ARG A 43 -18.25 18.91 -14.46
N PRO A 44 -18.49 18.93 -13.13
CA PRO A 44 -17.47 18.55 -12.17
C PRO A 44 -17.05 17.09 -12.42
N LYS A 45 -15.75 16.83 -12.44
CA LYS A 45 -15.21 15.47 -12.63
C LYS A 45 -15.37 14.64 -11.37
N TYR A 46 -15.50 13.32 -11.53
CA TYR A 46 -15.37 12.35 -10.46
C TYR A 46 -14.74 11.07 -10.96
N TYR A 47 -13.52 10.80 -10.54
CA TYR A 47 -12.76 9.61 -10.91
C TYR A 47 -12.84 8.59 -9.78
N SER A 48 -13.60 7.50 -10.01
CA SER A 48 -13.84 6.43 -9.05
C SER A 48 -13.10 5.16 -9.46
N LEU A 49 -12.32 4.58 -8.57
CA LEU A 49 -11.58 3.34 -8.82
C LEU A 49 -11.70 2.36 -7.66
N SER A 50 -11.69 1.09 -8.02
CA SER A 50 -11.29 -0.01 -7.15
C SER A 50 -9.90 -0.52 -7.52
N MET A 51 -9.31 -1.36 -6.67
CA MET A 51 -8.06 -2.05 -6.98
C MET A 51 -8.14 -2.77 -8.34
N LEU A 52 -7.01 -2.80 -9.06
CA LEU A 52 -6.89 -3.52 -10.32
C LEU A 52 -7.03 -5.04 -10.09
N PRO A 53 -8.05 -5.73 -10.65
CA PRO A 53 -8.24 -7.15 -10.42
C PRO A 53 -7.14 -8.00 -11.05
N GLY A 54 -6.52 -8.86 -10.23
CA GLY A 54 -5.58 -9.86 -10.69
C GLY A 54 -6.30 -11.06 -11.32
N ILE A 55 -5.98 -11.38 -12.56
CA ILE A 55 -6.59 -12.49 -13.28
C ILE A 55 -6.02 -13.83 -12.79
N THR A 56 -6.82 -14.57 -12.04
CA THR A 56 -6.51 -15.93 -11.63
C THR A 56 -7.71 -16.82 -11.96
N GLY A 57 -7.48 -17.98 -12.59
CA GLY A 57 -8.39 -18.79 -13.36
C GLY A 57 -9.79 -19.17 -12.86
N ALA A 58 -10.15 -18.85 -11.62
CA ALA A 58 -11.49 -19.20 -11.08
C ALA A 58 -12.49 -18.03 -11.06
N GLY A 59 -12.22 -16.92 -11.74
CA GLY A 59 -13.11 -15.76 -11.71
C GLY A 59 -13.03 -14.98 -10.38
N ILE A 60 -13.97 -14.02 -10.20
CA ILE A 60 -14.14 -13.32 -8.93
C ILE A 60 -14.97 -14.16 -7.96
N HIS A 61 -14.79 -13.94 -6.67
CA HIS A 61 -15.68 -14.43 -5.61
C HIS A 61 -16.43 -13.25 -4.97
N ILE A 62 -17.43 -13.54 -4.15
CA ILE A 62 -18.29 -12.53 -3.52
C ILE A 62 -17.49 -11.44 -2.77
N GLY A 63 -16.34 -11.75 -2.17
CA GLY A 63 -15.49 -10.76 -1.54
C GLY A 63 -14.95 -9.72 -2.52
N HIS A 64 -14.59 -10.11 -3.75
CA HIS A 64 -14.24 -9.17 -4.81
C HIS A 64 -15.48 -8.36 -5.26
N GLY A 65 -16.64 -9.01 -5.40
CA GLY A 65 -17.92 -8.35 -5.72
C GLY A 65 -18.18 -7.18 -4.78
N ARG A 66 -18.11 -7.43 -3.46
CA ARG A 66 -18.27 -6.39 -2.43
C ARG A 66 -17.26 -5.25 -2.60
N THR A 67 -15.98 -5.56 -2.79
CA THR A 67 -14.95 -4.54 -2.96
C THR A 67 -15.24 -3.63 -4.16
N PHE A 68 -15.55 -4.20 -5.32
CA PHE A 68 -15.85 -3.41 -6.52
C PHE A 68 -17.14 -2.60 -6.39
N GLN A 69 -18.11 -3.11 -5.62
CA GLN A 69 -19.38 -2.44 -5.42
C GLN A 69 -19.28 -1.12 -4.64
N PHE A 70 -18.32 -0.96 -3.73
CA PHE A 70 -18.14 0.30 -3.02
C PHE A 70 -17.85 1.46 -3.99
N ALA A 71 -16.91 1.28 -4.92
CA ALA A 71 -16.61 2.28 -5.93
C ALA A 71 -17.76 2.47 -6.92
N ASP A 72 -18.50 1.40 -7.29
CA ASP A 72 -19.64 1.47 -8.18
C ASP A 72 -20.79 2.29 -7.57
N ILE A 73 -21.11 2.11 -6.28
CA ILE A 73 -22.13 2.90 -5.59
C ILE A 73 -21.76 4.39 -5.57
N LYS A 74 -20.49 4.71 -5.25
CA LYS A 74 -20.00 6.10 -5.29
C LYS A 74 -20.08 6.67 -6.71
N ALA A 75 -19.68 5.91 -7.73
CA ALA A 75 -19.76 6.32 -9.13
C ALA A 75 -21.21 6.60 -9.54
N ARG A 76 -22.16 5.71 -9.19
CA ARG A 76 -23.60 5.89 -9.48
C ARG A 76 -24.18 7.08 -8.76
N LEU A 77 -23.90 7.24 -7.45
CA LEU A 77 -24.34 8.43 -6.69
C LEU A 77 -23.87 9.72 -7.39
N LYS A 78 -22.58 9.81 -7.75
CA LYS A 78 -22.04 11.03 -8.35
C LYS A 78 -22.60 11.28 -9.75
N ARG A 79 -22.85 10.24 -10.54
CA ARG A 79 -23.50 10.38 -11.85
C ARG A 79 -24.94 10.88 -11.72
N GLN A 80 -25.71 10.36 -10.73
CA GLN A 80 -27.04 10.88 -10.43
C GLN A 80 -27.01 12.32 -9.87
N GLN A 81 -25.90 12.74 -9.25
CA GLN A 81 -25.68 14.13 -8.79
C GLN A 81 -25.21 15.05 -9.93
N GLY A 82 -25.05 14.57 -11.16
CA GLY A 82 -24.71 15.37 -12.33
C GLY A 82 -23.21 15.54 -12.62
N TYR A 83 -22.36 14.76 -11.94
CA TYR A 83 -20.92 14.76 -12.23
C TYR A 83 -20.62 14.04 -13.56
N ASN A 84 -19.50 14.45 -14.20
CA ASN A 84 -18.85 13.66 -15.22
C ASN A 84 -18.04 12.56 -14.51
N VAL A 85 -18.55 11.32 -14.49
CA VAL A 85 -17.99 10.24 -13.69
C VAL A 85 -17.20 9.29 -14.56
N TYR A 86 -15.94 9.12 -14.23
CA TYR A 86 -15.04 8.15 -14.83
C TYR A 86 -14.87 6.93 -13.92
N HIS A 87 -15.29 5.76 -14.41
CA HIS A 87 -15.22 4.49 -13.67
C HIS A 87 -14.75 3.38 -14.63
N PRO A 88 -13.45 3.30 -14.94
CA PRO A 88 -12.88 2.30 -15.84
C PRO A 88 -12.62 0.97 -15.15
N ILE A 89 -12.29 -0.05 -15.95
CA ILE A 89 -11.87 -1.38 -15.53
C ILE A 89 -10.63 -1.84 -16.31
N GLY A 90 -9.79 -2.67 -15.72
CA GLY A 90 -8.65 -3.29 -16.37
C GLY A 90 -8.16 -4.50 -15.59
N TRP A 91 -7.04 -5.06 -16.01
CA TRP A 91 -6.58 -6.37 -15.57
C TRP A 91 -5.11 -6.34 -15.20
N ASP A 92 -4.80 -6.77 -13.95
CA ASP A 92 -3.45 -7.12 -13.55
C ASP A 92 -3.15 -8.52 -14.09
N SER A 93 -2.45 -8.56 -15.20
CA SER A 93 -2.37 -9.72 -16.09
C SER A 93 -1.02 -10.41 -16.05
N PHE A 94 0.04 -9.74 -15.58
CA PHE A 94 1.37 -10.31 -15.43
C PHE A 94 1.60 -10.94 -14.05
N GLY A 95 2.64 -11.74 -13.95
CA GLY A 95 3.17 -12.25 -12.71
C GLY A 95 2.82 -13.71 -12.41
N LEU A 96 3.34 -14.14 -11.28
CA LEU A 96 3.34 -15.51 -10.80
C LEU A 96 1.96 -16.19 -10.72
N PRO A 97 0.88 -15.47 -10.30
CA PRO A 97 -0.43 -16.09 -10.19
C PRO A 97 -0.97 -16.64 -11.51
N VAL A 98 -0.82 -15.89 -12.59
CA VAL A 98 -1.30 -16.28 -13.94
C VAL A 98 -0.42 -17.40 -14.49
N GLU A 99 0.91 -17.29 -14.37
CA GLU A 99 1.84 -18.30 -14.85
C GLU A 99 1.64 -19.66 -14.15
N ASN A 100 1.50 -19.67 -12.83
CA ASN A 100 1.24 -20.89 -12.08
C ASN A 100 -0.14 -21.49 -12.43
N TYR A 101 -1.14 -20.65 -12.71
CA TYR A 101 -2.43 -21.12 -13.19
C TYR A 101 -2.29 -21.76 -14.58
N ALA A 102 -1.56 -21.16 -15.49
CA ALA A 102 -1.29 -21.71 -16.82
C ALA A 102 -0.59 -23.08 -16.74
N ILE A 103 0.42 -23.23 -15.87
CA ILE A 103 1.08 -24.50 -15.60
C ILE A 103 0.08 -25.54 -15.10
N LYS A 104 -0.80 -25.17 -14.17
CA LYS A 104 -1.81 -26.06 -13.58
C LYS A 104 -2.81 -26.58 -14.61
N VAL A 105 -3.24 -25.72 -15.56
CA VAL A 105 -4.23 -26.10 -16.60
C VAL A 105 -3.58 -26.65 -17.88
N GLY A 106 -2.25 -26.65 -17.98
CA GLY A 106 -1.51 -27.15 -19.13
C GLY A 106 -1.66 -26.29 -20.40
N LYS A 107 -1.82 -24.98 -20.23
CA LYS A 107 -1.96 -24.00 -21.33
C LYS A 107 -0.82 -22.98 -21.28
N THR A 108 -0.58 -22.26 -22.38
CA THR A 108 0.34 -21.11 -22.34
C THR A 108 -0.25 -19.99 -21.48
N PRO A 109 0.59 -19.13 -20.84
CA PRO A 109 0.11 -18.04 -20.00
C PRO A 109 -0.88 -17.11 -20.71
N ARG A 110 -0.64 -16.75 -21.98
CA ARG A 110 -1.54 -15.91 -22.78
C ARG A 110 -2.93 -16.55 -22.93
N VAL A 111 -3.00 -17.81 -23.33
CA VAL A 111 -4.29 -18.52 -23.52
C VAL A 111 -5.02 -18.66 -22.20
N ALA A 112 -4.33 -19.06 -21.13
CA ALA A 112 -4.93 -19.20 -19.81
C ALA A 112 -5.46 -17.84 -19.27
N HIS A 113 -4.72 -16.76 -19.52
CA HIS A 113 -5.11 -15.39 -19.20
C HIS A 113 -6.38 -14.97 -19.94
N ASP A 114 -6.41 -15.12 -21.29
CA ASP A 114 -7.52 -14.62 -22.11
C ASP A 114 -8.84 -15.34 -21.78
N GLU A 115 -8.79 -16.65 -21.51
CA GLU A 115 -9.97 -17.40 -21.06
C GLU A 115 -10.45 -16.94 -19.67
N ALA A 116 -9.52 -16.73 -18.74
CA ALA A 116 -9.84 -16.24 -17.41
C ALA A 116 -10.42 -14.81 -17.46
N LYS A 117 -9.84 -13.93 -18.26
CA LYS A 117 -10.32 -12.57 -18.51
C LYS A 117 -11.77 -12.56 -19.02
N ALA A 118 -12.07 -13.40 -20.01
CA ALA A 118 -13.43 -13.51 -20.54
C ALA A 118 -14.46 -13.92 -19.46
N HIS A 119 -14.06 -14.83 -18.56
CA HIS A 119 -14.91 -15.24 -17.43
C HIS A 119 -15.12 -14.09 -16.42
N PHE A 120 -14.08 -13.37 -16.06
CA PHE A 120 -14.18 -12.18 -15.19
C PHE A 120 -15.11 -11.12 -15.77
N ILE A 121 -14.98 -10.82 -17.06
CA ILE A 121 -15.84 -9.87 -17.76
C ILE A 121 -17.31 -10.31 -17.66
N ALA A 122 -17.59 -11.59 -17.91
CA ALA A 122 -18.96 -12.13 -17.81
C ALA A 122 -19.55 -11.96 -16.40
N GLN A 123 -18.76 -12.26 -15.35
CA GLN A 123 -19.20 -12.09 -13.96
C GLN A 123 -19.46 -10.61 -13.61
N LEU A 124 -18.56 -9.69 -13.99
CA LEU A 124 -18.71 -8.26 -13.68
C LEU A 124 -19.87 -7.62 -14.44
N LYS A 125 -20.07 -7.98 -15.72
CA LYS A 125 -21.23 -7.55 -16.49
C LYS A 125 -22.53 -8.08 -15.88
N ARG A 126 -22.55 -9.34 -15.45
CA ARG A 126 -23.73 -9.97 -14.82
C ARG A 126 -24.09 -9.31 -13.48
N LEU A 127 -23.10 -8.82 -12.72
CA LEU A 127 -23.30 -8.02 -11.51
C LEU A 127 -23.80 -6.60 -11.79
N GLY A 128 -23.76 -6.15 -13.05
CA GLY A 128 -24.28 -4.86 -13.49
C GLY A 128 -23.46 -3.66 -13.02
N PHE A 129 -22.14 -3.78 -12.91
CA PHE A 129 -21.26 -2.65 -12.57
C PHE A 129 -21.26 -1.58 -13.67
N SER A 130 -21.17 -0.30 -13.25
CA SER A 130 -21.21 0.88 -14.15
C SER A 130 -19.83 1.25 -14.71
N TYR A 131 -19.08 0.25 -15.19
CA TYR A 131 -17.77 0.47 -15.79
C TYR A 131 -17.85 1.05 -17.20
N ASP A 132 -16.91 1.93 -17.52
CA ASP A 132 -16.63 2.32 -18.91
C ASP A 132 -15.76 1.26 -19.59
N TRP A 133 -16.38 0.28 -20.22
CA TRP A 133 -15.71 -0.82 -20.89
C TRP A 133 -14.90 -0.40 -22.13
N THR A 134 -15.11 0.82 -22.65
CA THR A 134 -14.34 1.35 -23.79
C THR A 134 -12.92 1.74 -23.42
N LYS A 135 -12.61 1.78 -22.13
CA LYS A 135 -11.30 2.15 -21.56
C LYS A 135 -10.59 0.97 -20.88
N GLU A 136 -10.99 -0.25 -21.22
CA GLU A 136 -10.37 -1.46 -20.72
C GLU A 136 -8.88 -1.52 -21.06
N ILE A 137 -8.05 -1.91 -20.10
CA ILE A 137 -6.61 -2.15 -20.27
C ILE A 137 -6.20 -3.50 -19.68
N SER A 138 -5.09 -4.06 -20.18
CA SER A 138 -4.46 -5.25 -19.61
C SER A 138 -2.95 -5.01 -19.49
N THR A 139 -2.40 -5.26 -18.31
CA THR A 139 -0.97 -5.01 -18.07
C THR A 139 -0.05 -5.91 -18.89
N ALA A 140 -0.56 -7.03 -19.44
CA ALA A 140 0.19 -7.94 -20.29
C ALA A 140 0.11 -7.62 -21.80
N ASP A 141 -0.62 -6.56 -22.17
CA ASP A 141 -0.68 -6.17 -23.57
C ASP A 141 0.53 -5.27 -23.94
N PRO A 142 1.14 -5.48 -25.12
CA PRO A 142 2.32 -4.73 -25.57
C PRO A 142 2.14 -3.21 -25.52
N GLU A 143 0.94 -2.74 -25.87
CA GLU A 143 0.55 -1.32 -25.87
C GLU A 143 0.54 -0.72 -24.46
N TYR A 144 0.37 -1.58 -23.44
CA TYR A 144 0.46 -1.17 -22.03
C TYR A 144 1.90 -1.27 -21.52
N TYR A 145 2.53 -2.44 -21.59
CA TYR A 145 3.83 -2.61 -20.94
C TYR A 145 4.99 -1.88 -21.67
N LYS A 146 4.81 -1.45 -22.92
CA LYS A 146 5.68 -0.47 -23.58
C LYS A 146 5.97 0.70 -22.66
N TRP A 147 4.94 1.22 -22.02
CA TRP A 147 5.05 2.38 -21.14
C TRP A 147 5.61 2.03 -19.77
N THR A 148 5.37 0.85 -19.25
CA THR A 148 6.08 0.36 -18.06
C THR A 148 7.58 0.25 -18.32
N GLN A 149 7.97 -0.24 -19.48
CA GLN A 149 9.36 -0.29 -19.93
C GLN A 149 9.95 1.12 -20.08
N TRP A 150 9.22 2.04 -20.69
CA TRP A 150 9.63 3.43 -20.78
C TRP A 150 9.84 4.06 -19.40
N ILE A 151 8.93 3.86 -18.46
CA ILE A 151 9.09 4.33 -17.08
C ILE A 151 10.38 3.76 -16.45
N PHE A 152 10.66 2.48 -16.66
CA PHE A 152 11.92 1.87 -16.20
C PHE A 152 13.13 2.60 -16.78
N THR A 153 13.16 2.87 -18.10
CA THR A 153 14.29 3.57 -18.72
C THR A 153 14.44 4.99 -18.18
N GLN A 154 13.33 5.69 -17.86
CA GLN A 154 13.39 7.00 -17.21
C GLN A 154 13.96 6.91 -15.79
N LEU A 155 13.56 5.93 -14.99
CA LEU A 155 14.15 5.72 -13.66
C LEU A 155 15.65 5.41 -13.74
N TYR A 156 16.05 4.60 -14.72
CA TYR A 156 17.48 4.31 -14.94
C TYR A 156 18.28 5.56 -15.31
N LYS A 157 17.77 6.40 -16.24
CA LYS A 157 18.38 7.68 -16.62
C LYS A 157 18.52 8.67 -15.44
N HIS A 158 17.69 8.52 -14.39
CA HIS A 158 17.71 9.38 -13.19
C HIS A 158 18.34 8.69 -11.95
N ASP A 159 19.11 7.63 -12.13
CA ASP A 159 19.77 6.86 -11.06
C ASP A 159 18.79 6.30 -9.99
N LEU A 160 17.56 6.08 -10.38
CA LEU A 160 16.53 5.48 -9.52
C LEU A 160 16.28 3.98 -9.83
N ALA A 161 16.82 3.46 -10.92
CA ALA A 161 16.91 2.04 -11.21
C ALA A 161 18.38 1.61 -11.29
N TYR A 162 18.77 0.57 -10.58
CA TYR A 162 20.15 0.10 -10.50
C TYR A 162 20.23 -1.40 -10.29
N GLN A 163 21.39 -1.98 -10.58
CA GLN A 163 21.65 -3.41 -10.42
C GLN A 163 22.65 -3.64 -9.30
N LYS A 164 22.39 -4.61 -8.42
CA LYS A 164 23.25 -4.95 -7.30
C LYS A 164 23.21 -6.45 -7.01
N GLU A 165 24.37 -7.02 -6.67
CA GLU A 165 24.46 -8.38 -6.15
C GLU A 165 24.37 -8.35 -4.62
N GLN A 166 23.39 -9.08 -4.08
CA GLN A 166 23.19 -9.21 -2.63
C GLN A 166 22.32 -10.42 -2.31
N PRO A 167 22.30 -10.90 -1.04
CA PRO A 167 21.41 -11.97 -0.62
C PRO A 167 19.93 -11.56 -0.80
N GLN A 168 19.18 -12.35 -1.58
CA GLN A 168 17.75 -12.16 -1.83
C GLN A 168 16.97 -13.38 -1.35
N TRP A 169 15.69 -13.14 -0.99
CA TRP A 169 14.77 -14.21 -0.68
C TRP A 169 14.46 -15.03 -1.93
N TRP A 170 14.53 -16.34 -1.81
CA TRP A 170 14.26 -17.29 -2.88
C TRP A 170 13.23 -18.31 -2.44
N CYS A 171 12.20 -18.53 -3.26
CA CYS A 171 11.23 -19.61 -3.09
C CYS A 171 11.61 -20.80 -3.96
N ASP A 172 12.04 -21.92 -3.34
CA ASP A 172 12.40 -23.13 -4.08
C ASP A 172 11.18 -23.82 -4.73
N THR A 173 9.98 -23.60 -4.21
CA THR A 173 8.74 -24.16 -4.76
C THR A 173 8.28 -23.40 -6.00
N ASP A 174 8.28 -22.08 -5.93
CA ASP A 174 7.87 -21.23 -7.05
C ASP A 174 9.04 -20.91 -7.99
N ASN A 175 10.26 -21.32 -7.66
CA ASN A 175 11.51 -21.08 -8.40
C ASN A 175 11.67 -19.60 -8.82
N THR A 176 11.59 -18.69 -7.82
CA THR A 176 11.67 -17.26 -8.08
C THR A 176 12.24 -16.51 -6.87
N VAL A 177 12.84 -15.34 -7.16
CA VAL A 177 13.19 -14.37 -6.13
C VAL A 177 11.92 -13.69 -5.62
N LEU A 178 11.95 -13.29 -4.35
CA LEU A 178 10.86 -12.59 -3.68
C LEU A 178 11.36 -11.25 -3.14
N ALA A 179 10.56 -10.20 -3.31
CA ALA A 179 10.74 -8.97 -2.58
C ALA A 179 10.41 -9.17 -1.08
N ASN A 180 10.90 -8.27 -0.22
CA ASN A 180 10.65 -8.38 1.22
C ASN A 180 9.16 -8.42 1.57
N GLU A 181 8.33 -7.67 0.84
CA GLU A 181 6.88 -7.58 0.97
C GLU A 181 6.16 -8.88 0.61
N GLN A 182 6.87 -9.78 -0.07
CA GLN A 182 6.37 -11.08 -0.53
C GLN A 182 6.81 -12.24 0.39
N VAL A 183 7.39 -11.90 1.55
CA VAL A 183 7.81 -12.89 2.56
C VAL A 183 7.08 -12.61 3.87
N GLU A 184 6.20 -13.51 4.26
CA GLU A 184 5.39 -13.43 5.48
C GLU A 184 5.82 -14.53 6.45
N GLY A 185 6.38 -14.14 7.62
CA GLY A 185 6.80 -15.11 8.63
C GLY A 185 7.84 -16.12 8.13
N GLY A 186 8.79 -15.70 7.27
CA GLY A 186 9.81 -16.60 6.67
C GLY A 186 9.26 -17.53 5.60
N LYS A 187 8.04 -17.29 5.10
CA LYS A 187 7.36 -18.10 4.09
C LYS A 187 7.02 -17.27 2.86
N CYS A 188 6.97 -17.92 1.71
CA CYS A 188 6.48 -17.32 0.48
C CYS A 188 5.00 -16.94 0.64
N TRP A 189 4.64 -15.68 0.39
CA TRP A 189 3.27 -15.17 0.41
C TRP A 189 2.30 -15.96 -0.48
N ARG A 190 2.85 -16.59 -1.52
CA ARG A 190 2.09 -17.29 -2.55
C ARG A 190 1.85 -18.76 -2.23
N CYS A 191 2.91 -19.53 -2.00
CA CYS A 191 2.82 -20.99 -1.80
C CYS A 191 2.82 -21.41 -0.32
N GLY A 192 3.15 -20.49 0.61
CA GLY A 192 3.21 -20.74 2.05
C GLY A 192 4.41 -21.58 2.50
N ASN A 193 5.31 -21.95 1.59
CA ASN A 193 6.51 -22.74 1.91
C ASN A 193 7.65 -21.86 2.45
N PRO A 194 8.55 -22.40 3.29
CA PRO A 194 9.74 -21.68 3.75
C PRO A 194 10.58 -21.16 2.58
N VAL A 195 11.22 -20.01 2.76
CA VAL A 195 12.09 -19.37 1.76
C VAL A 195 13.54 -19.38 2.25
N THR A 196 14.48 -19.36 1.30
CA THR A 196 15.92 -19.33 1.53
C THR A 196 16.53 -18.02 1.05
N LYS A 197 17.78 -17.71 1.43
CA LYS A 197 18.53 -16.58 0.87
C LYS A 197 19.55 -17.07 -0.15
N ARG A 198 19.60 -16.42 -1.33
CA ARG A 198 20.61 -16.67 -2.38
C ARG A 198 21.24 -15.36 -2.80
N ASN A 199 22.55 -15.35 -3.05
CA ASN A 199 23.23 -14.21 -3.67
C ASN A 199 22.84 -14.14 -5.15
N LEU A 200 22.19 -13.05 -5.53
CA LEU A 200 21.72 -12.81 -6.89
C LEU A 200 22.00 -11.36 -7.30
N LYS A 201 22.44 -11.17 -8.54
CA LYS A 201 22.56 -9.86 -9.15
C LYS A 201 21.22 -9.47 -9.72
N GLN A 202 20.57 -8.44 -9.13
CA GLN A 202 19.17 -8.10 -9.37
C GLN A 202 19.00 -6.60 -9.60
N TRP A 203 17.92 -6.23 -10.28
CA TRP A 203 17.50 -4.84 -10.44
C TRP A 203 16.63 -4.37 -9.27
N PHE A 204 16.84 -3.12 -8.90
CA PHE A 204 16.13 -2.44 -7.82
C PHE A 204 15.65 -1.07 -8.28
N PHE A 205 14.51 -0.63 -7.74
CA PHE A 205 14.13 0.77 -7.73
C PHE A 205 14.46 1.40 -6.38
N ARG A 206 15.09 2.57 -6.41
CA ARG A 206 15.50 3.33 -5.23
C ARG A 206 14.30 4.06 -4.59
N ILE A 207 13.31 3.30 -4.13
CA ILE A 207 12.11 3.84 -3.48
C ILE A 207 12.45 4.58 -2.18
N THR A 208 13.54 4.20 -1.52
CA THR A 208 14.03 4.86 -0.30
C THR A 208 14.41 6.32 -0.53
N ALA A 209 14.71 6.72 -1.77
CA ALA A 209 14.98 8.13 -2.12
C ALA A 209 13.79 9.07 -1.86
N TYR A 210 12.57 8.53 -1.74
CA TYR A 210 11.35 9.29 -1.47
C TYR A 210 10.74 8.96 -0.09
N ALA A 211 11.47 8.26 0.78
CA ALA A 211 10.97 7.78 2.05
C ALA A 211 10.46 8.93 2.95
N ASP A 212 11.24 9.99 3.11
CA ASP A 212 10.85 11.14 3.93
C ASP A 212 9.65 11.88 3.33
N GLU A 213 9.69 12.17 2.03
CA GLU A 213 8.57 12.86 1.36
C GLU A 213 7.26 12.08 1.47
N MET A 214 7.30 10.74 1.36
CA MET A 214 6.12 9.89 1.54
C MET A 214 5.66 9.88 2.99
N LEU A 215 6.58 9.83 3.94
CA LEU A 215 6.27 9.80 5.37
C LEU A 215 5.61 11.10 5.82
N GLU A 216 6.19 12.24 5.48
CA GLU A 216 5.71 13.58 5.83
C GLU A 216 4.31 13.85 5.26
N ALA A 217 4.09 13.48 3.99
CA ALA A 217 2.78 13.67 3.36
C ALA A 217 1.69 12.74 3.89
N THR A 218 2.03 11.65 4.60
CA THR A 218 1.04 10.64 5.01
C THR A 218 -0.02 11.20 5.95
N ASP A 219 0.29 12.19 6.80
CA ASP A 219 -0.65 12.75 7.74
C ASP A 219 -1.77 13.57 7.08
N ASP A 220 -1.45 14.24 5.97
CA ASP A 220 -2.38 15.11 5.25
C ASP A 220 -3.32 14.35 4.30
N LEU A 221 -3.13 13.03 4.10
CA LEU A 221 -3.95 12.21 3.22
C LEU A 221 -5.33 11.93 3.84
N ASP A 222 -6.41 12.06 3.05
CA ASP A 222 -7.77 11.60 3.40
C ASP A 222 -7.89 10.08 3.20
N TRP A 223 -7.03 9.35 3.91
CA TRP A 223 -6.95 7.89 3.90
C TRP A 223 -7.29 7.36 5.29
N THR A 224 -7.75 6.11 5.35
CA THR A 224 -8.07 5.47 6.63
C THR A 224 -6.85 5.44 7.55
N ASP A 225 -7.01 5.70 8.84
CA ASP A 225 -5.93 5.75 9.84
C ASP A 225 -5.13 4.45 9.89
N MET A 226 -5.79 3.32 9.66
CA MET A 226 -5.15 2.02 9.57
C MET A 226 -4.10 1.99 8.46
N VAL A 227 -4.42 2.46 7.26
CA VAL A 227 -3.49 2.49 6.11
C VAL A 227 -2.35 3.46 6.37
N LYS A 228 -2.63 4.66 6.91
CA LYS A 228 -1.60 5.61 7.30
C LYS A 228 -0.60 4.99 8.28
N THR A 229 -1.10 4.31 9.31
CA THR A 229 -0.28 3.62 10.31
C THR A 229 0.56 2.51 9.69
N MET A 230 -0.04 1.70 8.81
CA MET A 230 0.68 0.62 8.12
C MET A 230 1.82 1.17 7.26
N GLN A 231 1.59 2.25 6.51
CA GLN A 231 2.62 2.87 5.67
C GLN A 231 3.75 3.49 6.51
N LYS A 232 3.42 4.24 7.57
CA LYS A 232 4.41 4.81 8.49
C LYS A 232 5.29 3.72 9.12
N ASN A 233 4.68 2.64 9.59
CA ASN A 233 5.39 1.52 10.19
C ASN A 233 6.28 0.78 9.18
N TRP A 234 5.86 0.72 7.93
CA TRP A 234 6.64 0.10 6.86
C TRP A 234 7.84 0.95 6.45
N ILE A 235 7.64 2.26 6.25
CA ILE A 235 8.73 3.19 5.99
C ILE A 235 9.71 3.16 7.17
N GLY A 236 9.20 3.25 8.39
CA GLY A 236 9.93 2.99 9.63
C GLY A 236 11.20 3.84 9.75
N ARG A 237 11.04 5.19 9.64
CA ARG A 237 12.14 6.13 9.80
C ARG A 237 12.70 6.08 11.20
N SER A 238 14.00 5.90 11.30
CA SER A 238 14.73 5.90 12.56
C SER A 238 15.89 6.90 12.49
N VAL A 239 15.86 7.87 13.38
CA VAL A 239 16.94 8.86 13.53
C VAL A 239 17.84 8.40 14.66
N GLY A 240 19.16 8.41 14.43
CA GLY A 240 20.12 7.94 15.39
C GLY A 240 21.55 8.27 14.98
N ALA A 241 22.49 7.45 15.37
CA ALA A 241 23.90 7.58 15.05
C ALA A 241 24.51 6.28 14.55
N GLU A 242 25.43 6.39 13.60
CA GLU A 242 26.43 5.38 13.33
C GLU A 242 27.64 5.66 14.26
N VAL A 243 28.09 4.67 15.00
CA VAL A 243 29.19 4.76 15.96
C VAL A 243 30.24 3.74 15.59
N ASP A 244 31.48 4.17 15.45
CA ASP A 244 32.61 3.36 15.05
C ASP A 244 33.40 2.83 16.27
N PHE A 245 33.25 1.53 16.54
CA PHE A 245 33.99 0.82 17.59
C PHE A 245 35.31 0.28 17.02
N THR A 246 36.42 0.89 17.42
CA THR A 246 37.75 0.45 16.98
C THR A 246 38.07 -0.90 17.56
N LEU A 247 38.64 -1.80 16.77
CA LEU A 247 39.08 -3.12 17.27
C LEU A 247 40.21 -2.95 18.30
N ASN A 248 40.20 -3.72 19.40
CA ASN A 248 41.27 -3.74 20.38
C ASN A 248 42.41 -4.63 19.90
N LEU A 249 43.16 -4.16 18.88
CA LEU A 249 44.34 -4.82 18.34
C LEU A 249 45.60 -4.13 18.87
N THR A 250 46.64 -4.90 19.05
CA THR A 250 47.97 -4.32 19.41
C THR A 250 48.66 -3.90 18.12
N ALA A 251 48.67 -2.61 17.86
CA ALA A 251 49.42 -2.07 16.71
C ALA A 251 50.93 -2.05 16.98
N SER A 252 51.71 -2.54 16.05
CA SER A 252 53.21 -2.52 16.11
C SER A 252 53.76 -1.14 15.80
N ASP A 253 53.08 -0.32 15.00
CA ASP A 253 53.38 1.06 14.62
C ASP A 253 52.11 1.75 14.06
N SER A 254 52.25 3.00 13.60
CA SER A 254 51.16 3.73 12.93
C SER A 254 51.58 4.22 11.55
N LEU A 255 50.59 4.22 10.61
CA LEU A 255 50.76 4.83 9.28
C LEU A 255 49.76 5.95 9.10
N LYS A 256 50.26 7.14 8.73
CA LYS A 256 49.47 8.35 8.62
C LYS A 256 49.09 8.61 7.16
N PHE A 257 47.86 9.01 6.94
CA PHE A 257 47.29 9.37 5.65
C PHE A 257 46.67 10.75 5.72
N THR A 258 46.51 11.42 4.59
CA THR A 258 45.69 12.61 4.44
C THR A 258 44.21 12.16 4.35
N PRO A 259 43.22 13.07 4.57
CA PRO A 259 41.78 12.69 4.50
C PRO A 259 41.42 12.00 3.20
N ASP A 260 41.82 12.54 2.06
CA ASP A 260 41.57 11.98 0.72
C ASP A 260 42.19 10.58 0.51
N LEU A 261 43.40 10.36 1.06
CA LEU A 261 44.02 9.04 0.97
C LEU A 261 43.37 8.04 1.93
N ALA A 262 42.88 8.49 3.07
CA ALA A 262 42.12 7.63 3.98
C ALA A 262 40.81 7.14 3.33
N GLU A 263 40.08 7.99 2.62
CA GLU A 263 38.90 7.59 1.84
C GLU A 263 39.22 6.49 0.82
N LYS A 264 40.36 6.63 0.12
CA LYS A 264 40.83 5.61 -0.84
C LYS A 264 41.24 4.29 -0.16
N VAL A 265 41.75 4.33 1.06
CA VAL A 265 42.03 3.12 1.87
C VAL A 265 40.73 2.46 2.27
N ILE A 266 39.74 3.23 2.76
CA ILE A 266 38.43 2.74 3.17
C ILE A 266 37.67 2.12 1.99
N SER A 267 37.74 2.74 0.82
CA SER A 267 37.10 2.22 -0.41
C SER A 267 37.80 1.00 -1.01
N GLY A 268 39.01 0.68 -0.54
CA GLY A 268 39.84 -0.38 -1.13
C GLY A 268 40.59 0.01 -2.42
N GLU A 269 40.44 1.26 -2.89
CA GLU A 269 41.19 1.78 -4.04
C GLU A 269 42.68 1.83 -3.74
N LYS A 270 43.07 2.13 -2.49
CA LYS A 270 44.43 2.18 -2.03
C LYS A 270 44.75 1.02 -1.12
N THR A 271 45.60 0.12 -1.59
CA THR A 271 46.05 -1.09 -0.86
C THR A 271 47.53 -1.11 -0.52
N ASN A 272 48.24 -0.02 -0.76
CA ASN A 272 49.66 0.11 -0.40
C ASN A 272 50.01 1.54 -0.04
N THR A 273 51.20 1.69 0.57
CA THR A 273 51.73 3.02 0.90
C THR A 273 53.26 3.01 0.82
N ILE A 274 53.82 4.11 0.36
CA ILE A 274 55.27 4.29 0.16
C ILE A 274 55.81 5.20 1.24
N ARG A 275 56.95 4.81 1.85
CA ARG A 275 57.60 5.60 2.93
C ARG A 275 59.12 5.70 2.69
N TYR A 276 59.65 6.87 2.86
CA TYR A 276 61.10 7.13 2.78
C TYR A 276 61.81 6.50 3.99
N GLU A 277 61.30 6.77 5.20
CA GLU A 277 61.79 6.13 6.42
C GLU A 277 61.00 4.82 6.66
N ALA A 278 61.72 3.72 6.73
CA ALA A 278 61.15 2.45 7.05
C ALA A 278 60.57 2.40 8.47
N LYS A 279 59.32 2.00 8.60
CA LYS A 279 58.69 1.67 9.89
C LYS A 279 59.16 0.31 10.37
N LYS A 280 59.08 0.06 11.70
CA LYS A 280 59.44 -1.22 12.30
C LYS A 280 58.32 -2.27 12.12
N LEU A 281 57.76 -2.34 10.92
CA LEU A 281 56.68 -3.25 10.57
C LEU A 281 57.20 -4.47 9.84
N LYS A 282 56.56 -5.64 10.08
CA LYS A 282 56.83 -6.90 9.40
C LYS A 282 55.56 -7.40 8.71
N VAL A 283 55.71 -8.31 7.80
CA VAL A 283 54.56 -9.01 7.19
C VAL A 283 53.74 -9.72 8.29
N GLY A 284 52.46 -9.50 8.32
CA GLY A 284 51.55 -9.97 9.32
C GLY A 284 51.28 -9.01 10.50
N ASP A 285 52.09 -7.94 10.64
CA ASP A 285 51.89 -6.93 11.68
C ASP A 285 50.61 -6.10 11.42
N ILE A 286 50.04 -5.61 12.50
CA ILE A 286 48.94 -4.64 12.47
C ILE A 286 49.54 -3.26 12.70
N ALA A 287 49.21 -2.30 11.85
CA ALA A 287 49.50 -0.90 12.05
C ALA A 287 48.21 -0.08 12.23
N ASP A 288 48.27 0.95 13.06
CA ASP A 288 47.18 1.87 13.26
C ASP A 288 47.10 2.81 12.04
N ALA A 289 45.94 2.83 11.37
CA ALA A 289 45.67 3.68 10.23
C ALA A 289 45.08 5.02 10.70
N MET A 290 45.89 6.07 10.62
CA MET A 290 45.59 7.38 11.17
C MET A 290 45.38 8.43 10.09
N VAL A 291 44.35 9.25 10.24
CA VAL A 291 44.20 10.50 9.45
C VAL A 291 44.97 11.61 10.14
N ARG A 292 45.68 12.41 9.33
CA ARG A 292 46.20 13.71 9.75
C ARG A 292 45.49 14.80 8.92
N ASP A 293 44.64 15.58 9.63
CA ASP A 293 43.96 16.74 9.07
C ASP A 293 44.36 18.01 9.84
N GLY A 294 45.36 18.73 9.31
CA GLY A 294 45.97 19.84 10.01
C GLY A 294 46.61 19.39 11.31
N GLU A 295 46.19 19.94 12.45
CA GLU A 295 46.66 19.57 13.78
C GLU A 295 45.93 18.33 14.36
N LYS A 296 44.78 17.94 13.79
CA LYS A 296 44.03 16.78 14.24
C LYS A 296 44.67 15.50 13.74
N VAL A 297 44.78 14.52 14.61
CA VAL A 297 45.20 13.17 14.28
C VAL A 297 44.28 12.20 14.98
N TYR A 298 43.61 11.33 14.22
CA TYR A 298 42.70 10.32 14.73
C TYR A 298 42.82 9.02 13.93
N SER A 299 42.55 7.88 14.59
CA SER A 299 42.50 6.57 13.92
C SER A 299 41.19 6.40 13.14
N PHE A 300 41.27 5.85 11.93
CA PHE A 300 40.13 5.45 11.12
C PHE A 300 39.99 3.92 10.97
N GLY A 301 40.85 3.16 11.64
CA GLY A 301 40.86 1.70 11.64
C GLY A 301 42.26 1.15 11.72
N TYR A 302 42.45 -0.07 11.27
CA TYR A 302 43.75 -0.73 11.23
C TYR A 302 44.07 -1.18 9.80
N ILE A 303 45.37 -1.40 9.56
CA ILE A 303 45.87 -2.04 8.35
C ILE A 303 46.75 -3.19 8.72
N LYS A 304 46.57 -4.34 8.08
CA LYS A 304 47.38 -5.52 8.20
C LYS A 304 48.38 -5.55 7.08
N ILE A 305 49.67 -5.59 7.42
CA ILE A 305 50.77 -5.63 6.45
C ILE A 305 50.79 -7.00 5.77
N VAL A 306 50.57 -7.01 4.44
CA VAL A 306 50.55 -8.23 3.64
C VAL A 306 51.90 -8.50 3.01
N ASN A 307 52.58 -7.43 2.58
CA ASN A 307 53.90 -7.54 1.97
C ASN A 307 54.76 -6.27 2.22
N ILE A 308 56.06 -6.37 2.09
CA ILE A 308 56.99 -5.26 2.27
C ILE A 308 58.08 -5.37 1.19
N HIS A 309 58.21 -4.31 0.40
CA HIS A 309 59.27 -4.17 -0.61
C HIS A 309 60.18 -3.00 -0.28
N GLN A 310 61.46 -3.16 -0.49
CA GLN A 310 62.41 -2.06 -0.48
C GLN A 310 62.96 -1.86 -1.89
N LEU A 311 62.66 -0.72 -2.49
CA LEU A 311 62.96 -0.45 -3.87
C LEU A 311 63.54 0.98 -4.02
N PRO A 312 64.53 1.20 -4.89
CA PRO A 312 64.89 2.54 -5.34
C PRO A 312 63.66 3.24 -5.95
N LEU A 313 63.58 4.56 -5.78
CA LEU A 313 62.42 5.32 -6.27
C LEU A 313 62.18 5.10 -7.77
N ARG A 314 63.26 4.98 -8.58
CA ARG A 314 63.16 4.68 -10.04
C ARG A 314 62.46 3.34 -10.34
N ASP A 315 62.62 2.33 -9.44
CA ASP A 315 62.06 0.99 -9.66
C ASP A 315 60.62 0.85 -9.17
N ILE A 316 60.09 1.89 -8.50
CA ILE A 316 58.70 2.00 -8.12
C ILE A 316 57.86 2.42 -9.34
N SER A 317 56.81 1.67 -9.70
CA SER A 317 55.93 1.94 -10.85
C SER A 317 55.39 3.37 -10.85
N ASN A 318 55.26 3.96 -12.02
CA ASN A 318 54.63 5.27 -12.21
C ASN A 318 53.10 5.20 -12.16
N ASP A 319 52.53 3.98 -12.17
CA ASP A 319 51.13 3.71 -12.06
C ASP A 319 50.86 2.67 -10.93
N ILE A 320 50.67 3.16 -9.70
CA ILE A 320 50.37 2.36 -8.53
C ILE A 320 48.93 2.66 -8.09
N SER A 321 48.13 1.62 -7.89
CA SER A 321 46.73 1.74 -7.48
C SER A 321 46.57 2.61 -6.23
N GLY A 322 45.67 3.59 -6.30
CA GLY A 322 45.38 4.55 -5.23
C GLY A 322 46.45 5.62 -5.01
N HIS A 323 47.45 5.74 -5.88
CA HIS A 323 48.42 6.83 -5.91
C HIS A 323 48.22 7.74 -7.14
N GLU A 324 48.91 8.91 -7.16
CA GLU A 324 49.00 9.72 -8.37
C GLU A 324 49.70 8.93 -9.47
N ARG A 325 49.16 9.04 -10.69
CA ARG A 325 49.87 8.55 -11.89
C ARG A 325 50.89 9.56 -12.35
N TYR A 326 52.12 9.12 -12.61
CA TYR A 326 53.21 9.94 -13.09
C TYR A 326 53.47 9.61 -14.55
N SER A 327 53.70 10.66 -15.36
CA SER A 327 54.03 10.51 -16.77
C SER A 327 55.42 9.93 -16.97
N ASP A 328 56.37 10.27 -16.09
CA ASP A 328 57.75 9.81 -16.09
C ASP A 328 58.36 9.85 -14.67
N ASP A 329 59.63 9.37 -14.56
CA ASP A 329 60.35 9.36 -13.32
C ASP A 329 60.72 10.77 -12.79
N ASN A 330 60.77 11.79 -13.65
CA ASN A 330 61.05 13.16 -13.22
C ASN A 330 59.83 13.75 -12.50
N GLU A 331 58.67 13.56 -13.06
CA GLU A 331 57.40 13.98 -12.40
C GLU A 331 57.21 13.27 -11.06
N LYS A 332 57.50 11.95 -11.03
CA LYS A 332 57.47 11.16 -9.80
C LYS A 332 58.46 11.73 -8.78
N LEU A 333 59.73 11.98 -9.19
CA LEU A 333 60.74 12.55 -8.32
C LEU A 333 60.32 13.92 -7.75
N LEU A 334 59.74 14.78 -8.57
CA LEU A 334 59.26 16.11 -8.13
C LEU A 334 58.13 15.99 -7.09
N SER A 335 57.23 15.05 -7.29
CA SER A 335 56.17 14.77 -6.32
C SER A 335 56.76 14.28 -4.97
N PHE A 336 57.71 13.33 -5.01
CA PHE A 336 58.35 12.81 -3.79
C PHE A 336 59.20 13.85 -3.06
N LYS A 337 59.91 14.74 -3.80
CA LYS A 337 60.63 15.88 -3.21
C LYS A 337 59.71 16.82 -2.44
N LYS A 338 58.50 17.05 -2.96
CA LYS A 338 57.49 17.90 -2.29
C LYS A 338 57.10 17.34 -0.90
N PHE A 339 57.09 16.03 -0.73
CA PHE A 339 56.70 15.39 0.52
C PHE A 339 57.88 15.09 1.46
N TYR A 340 59.05 14.77 0.92
CA TYR A 340 60.19 14.25 1.69
C TYR A 340 61.43 15.17 1.68
N GLY A 341 61.40 16.26 0.89
CA GLY A 341 62.49 17.23 0.83
C GLY A 341 63.35 17.16 -0.46
N GLU A 342 64.04 18.22 -0.74
CA GLU A 342 64.80 18.42 -1.99
C GLU A 342 66.02 17.45 -2.17
N GLU A 343 66.47 16.82 -1.07
CA GLU A 343 67.61 15.90 -1.08
C GLU A 343 67.23 14.51 -1.67
N VAL A 344 65.91 14.23 -1.87
CA VAL A 344 65.49 12.95 -2.44
C VAL A 344 65.91 12.78 -3.89
N SER A 345 66.41 11.59 -4.19
CA SER A 345 66.87 11.19 -5.52
C SER A 345 66.19 9.89 -6.00
N LEU A 346 66.27 9.58 -7.29
CA LEU A 346 65.79 8.34 -7.86
C LEU A 346 66.49 7.08 -7.35
N GLU A 347 67.70 7.22 -6.80
CA GLU A 347 68.52 6.14 -6.23
C GLU A 347 68.17 5.82 -4.78
N ASP A 348 67.35 6.69 -4.12
CA ASP A 348 67.03 6.52 -2.72
C ASP A 348 66.03 5.40 -2.56
N THR A 349 66.24 4.58 -1.54
CA THR A 349 65.43 3.40 -1.24
C THR A 349 64.20 3.79 -0.44
N PHE A 350 63.03 3.46 -0.99
CA PHE A 350 61.77 3.62 -0.29
C PHE A 350 61.17 2.24 0.11
N THR A 351 60.45 2.22 1.18
CA THR A 351 59.71 1.04 1.63
C THR A 351 58.26 1.13 1.20
N VAL A 352 57.83 0.17 0.39
CA VAL A 352 56.44 -0.02 -0.03
C VAL A 352 55.79 -1.07 0.89
N TYR A 353 54.72 -0.67 1.57
CA TYR A 353 53.92 -1.56 2.39
C TYR A 353 52.62 -1.88 1.66
N ASP A 354 52.43 -3.13 1.28
CA ASP A 354 51.13 -3.64 0.82
C ASP A 354 50.30 -4.05 2.02
N PHE A 355 49.03 -3.69 2.06
CA PHE A 355 48.22 -3.91 3.23
C PHE A 355 46.74 -4.23 2.88
N GLU A 356 46.06 -4.87 3.83
CA GLU A 356 44.61 -5.04 3.88
C GLU A 356 44.08 -4.10 4.95
N TYR A 357 42.99 -3.35 4.61
CA TYR A 357 42.29 -2.50 5.56
C TYR A 357 41.42 -3.32 6.49
N VAL A 358 41.50 -3.06 7.78
CA VAL A 358 40.63 -3.67 8.82
C VAL A 358 39.78 -2.56 9.39
N PRO A 359 38.49 -2.47 8.97
CA PRO A 359 37.61 -1.38 9.37
C PRO A 359 37.23 -1.49 10.86
N PRO A 360 36.82 -0.40 11.53
CA PRO A 360 36.11 -0.46 12.77
C PRO A 360 34.78 -1.19 12.61
N ILE A 361 34.19 -1.63 13.73
CA ILE A 361 32.83 -2.13 13.73
C ILE A 361 31.89 -0.95 13.87
N THR A 362 31.22 -0.59 12.78
CA THR A 362 30.20 0.47 12.79
C THR A 362 28.88 -0.08 13.27
N VAL A 363 28.28 0.56 14.26
CA VAL A 363 26.98 0.20 14.86
C VAL A 363 26.00 1.33 14.64
N PHE A 364 24.77 1.03 14.22
CA PHE A 364 23.68 2.00 14.22
C PHE A 364 22.88 1.90 15.52
N THR A 365 22.64 3.05 16.18
CA THR A 365 21.78 3.13 17.36
C THR A 365 20.81 4.31 17.29
N THR A 366 19.58 4.13 17.73
CA THR A 366 18.59 5.19 17.96
C THR A 366 18.74 5.84 19.35
N ARG A 367 19.56 5.22 20.21
CA ARG A 367 19.80 5.63 21.60
C ARG A 367 21.28 5.92 21.85
N PRO A 368 21.90 6.92 21.18
CA PRO A 368 23.28 7.29 21.45
C PRO A 368 23.50 7.75 22.90
N ASP A 369 22.45 8.22 23.59
CA ASP A 369 22.43 8.56 25.01
C ASP A 369 22.79 7.37 25.93
N THR A 370 22.63 6.14 25.48
CA THR A 370 22.96 4.94 26.27
C THR A 370 24.35 4.37 26.00
N LEU A 371 25.14 5.00 25.12
CA LEU A 371 26.43 4.49 24.62
C LEU A 371 27.46 4.25 25.75
N PHE A 372 27.43 5.06 26.83
CA PHE A 372 28.28 4.89 27.98
C PHE A 372 27.98 3.60 28.76
N GLY A 373 26.78 3.06 28.68
CA GLY A 373 26.35 1.80 29.27
C GLY A 373 26.55 0.57 28.38
N ALA A 374 27.21 0.71 27.23
CA ALA A 374 27.45 -0.41 26.34
C ALA A 374 28.38 -1.44 27.02
N SER A 375 27.96 -2.71 27.05
CA SER A 375 28.66 -3.79 27.74
C SER A 375 29.31 -4.79 26.78
N TYR A 376 28.79 -4.92 25.58
CA TYR A 376 29.35 -5.77 24.53
C TYR A 376 28.88 -5.26 23.14
N VAL A 377 29.52 -5.75 22.09
CA VAL A 377 29.08 -5.59 20.71
C VAL A 377 28.69 -6.96 20.17
N ALA A 378 27.52 -7.04 19.54
CA ALA A 378 27.04 -8.26 18.93
C ALA A 378 26.96 -8.11 17.40
N LEU A 379 27.46 -9.11 16.67
CA LEU A 379 27.45 -9.20 15.22
C LEU A 379 26.41 -10.21 14.76
N ALA A 380 25.80 -9.94 13.63
CA ALA A 380 25.02 -10.95 12.92
C ALA A 380 25.89 -12.14 12.50
N PRO A 381 25.38 -13.37 12.50
CA PRO A 381 26.14 -14.56 12.05
C PRO A 381 26.72 -14.42 10.63
N GLU A 382 26.06 -13.64 9.78
CA GLU A 382 26.44 -13.38 8.38
C GLU A 382 27.39 -12.20 8.20
N HIS A 383 27.79 -11.52 9.28
CA HIS A 383 28.59 -10.30 9.19
C HIS A 383 29.99 -10.62 8.64
N PRO A 384 30.52 -9.86 7.64
CA PRO A 384 31.77 -10.18 6.94
C PRO A 384 32.99 -10.29 7.85
N LEU A 385 33.01 -9.53 8.94
CA LEU A 385 34.15 -9.51 9.89
C LEU A 385 34.19 -10.74 10.81
N VAL A 386 33.12 -11.54 10.94
CA VAL A 386 33.09 -12.66 11.88
C VAL A 386 34.25 -13.61 11.67
N SER A 387 34.54 -13.98 10.42
CA SER A 387 35.65 -14.91 10.09
C SER A 387 37.04 -14.32 10.43
N GLN A 388 37.18 -13.00 10.44
CA GLN A 388 38.44 -12.29 10.73
C GLN A 388 38.66 -12.07 12.24
N LEU A 389 37.57 -12.02 13.02
CA LEU A 389 37.58 -11.70 14.45
C LEU A 389 37.73 -12.92 15.37
N VAL A 390 37.64 -14.13 14.82
CA VAL A 390 37.80 -15.37 15.59
C VAL A 390 39.26 -15.75 15.77
N ASN A 391 39.64 -16.10 16.99
CA ASN A 391 40.95 -16.65 17.27
C ASN A 391 40.97 -18.19 17.15
N ALA A 392 42.14 -18.82 17.32
CA ALA A 392 42.30 -20.28 17.19
C ALA A 392 41.39 -21.07 18.14
N ASP A 393 41.16 -20.57 19.34
CA ASP A 393 40.41 -21.27 20.40
C ASP A 393 38.89 -21.18 20.21
N THR A 394 38.41 -20.12 19.55
CA THR A 394 36.99 -19.83 19.39
C THR A 394 36.46 -20.21 18.01
N ARG A 395 37.32 -20.33 16.99
CA ARG A 395 36.95 -20.54 15.58
C ARG A 395 35.94 -21.65 15.38
N ALA A 396 36.24 -22.85 15.83
CA ALA A 396 35.36 -24.01 15.62
C ALA A 396 33.95 -23.83 16.24
N LYS A 397 33.88 -23.15 17.40
CA LYS A 397 32.61 -22.87 18.09
C LYS A 397 31.79 -21.80 17.35
N VAL A 398 32.44 -20.75 16.87
CA VAL A 398 31.78 -19.67 16.13
C VAL A 398 31.28 -20.19 14.78
N GLU A 399 32.09 -20.96 14.04
CA GLU A 399 31.69 -21.54 12.74
C GLU A 399 30.46 -22.47 12.91
N ALA A 400 30.47 -23.34 13.91
CA ALA A 400 29.31 -24.20 14.20
C ALA A 400 28.06 -23.40 14.56
N TYR A 401 28.22 -22.31 15.35
CA TYR A 401 27.11 -21.44 15.70
C TYR A 401 26.55 -20.68 14.49
N VAL A 402 27.42 -20.14 13.63
CA VAL A 402 27.02 -19.44 12.38
C VAL A 402 26.22 -20.38 11.47
N GLN A 403 26.69 -21.61 11.27
CA GLN A 403 25.96 -22.60 10.46
C GLN A 403 24.57 -22.91 11.02
N ALA A 404 24.46 -23.07 12.35
CA ALA A 404 23.16 -23.33 13.00
C ALA A 404 22.21 -22.13 12.92
N ALA A 405 22.73 -20.91 13.05
CA ALA A 405 21.94 -19.69 12.98
C ALA A 405 21.42 -19.39 11.57
N GLN A 406 22.21 -19.70 10.54
CA GLN A 406 21.82 -19.53 9.13
C GLN A 406 20.66 -20.44 8.69
N GLN A 407 20.40 -21.50 9.44
CA GLN A 407 19.25 -22.39 9.17
C GLN A 407 17.93 -21.84 9.72
N LYS A 408 17.98 -20.83 10.60
CA LYS A 408 16.80 -20.18 11.19
C LYS A 408 16.33 -19.02 10.33
N SER A 409 15.02 -18.84 10.19
CA SER A 409 14.47 -17.63 9.58
C SER A 409 14.69 -16.38 10.45
N ASP A 410 14.68 -15.20 9.84
CA ASP A 410 14.83 -13.93 10.57
C ASP A 410 13.72 -13.75 11.64
N VAL A 411 12.50 -14.27 11.38
CA VAL A 411 11.37 -14.23 12.33
C VAL A 411 11.62 -15.16 13.51
N GLU A 412 12.04 -16.40 13.27
CA GLU A 412 12.39 -17.33 14.36
C GLU A 412 13.52 -16.79 15.24
N ARG A 413 14.49 -16.10 14.62
CA ARG A 413 15.59 -15.45 15.34
C ARG A 413 15.11 -14.28 16.20
N GLN A 414 14.15 -13.49 15.74
CA GLN A 414 13.57 -12.36 16.49
C GLN A 414 12.62 -12.81 17.61
N GLU A 415 11.75 -13.77 17.33
CA GLU A 415 10.73 -14.26 18.28
C GLU A 415 11.31 -15.19 19.35
N ASN A 416 12.52 -15.70 19.14
CA ASN A 416 13.15 -16.59 20.10
C ASN A 416 13.39 -15.88 21.45
N LYS A 417 12.69 -16.33 22.48
CA LYS A 417 12.84 -15.81 23.85
C LYS A 417 14.20 -16.18 24.46
N ASP A 418 14.75 -17.33 24.10
CA ASP A 418 16.07 -17.77 24.58
C ASP A 418 17.18 -17.15 23.71
N LYS A 419 17.74 -16.03 24.17
CA LYS A 419 18.81 -15.35 23.45
C LYS A 419 20.09 -16.19 23.47
N THR A 420 20.66 -16.46 22.28
CA THR A 420 21.87 -17.26 22.11
C THR A 420 22.97 -16.48 21.43
N GLY A 421 24.19 -16.85 21.72
CA GLY A 421 25.40 -16.22 21.15
C GLY A 421 26.68 -16.97 21.50
N VAL A 422 27.74 -16.60 20.80
CA VAL A 422 29.09 -17.14 21.01
C VAL A 422 30.11 -16.01 21.00
N PHE A 423 31.04 -16.03 21.97
CA PHE A 423 32.13 -15.06 22.03
C PHE A 423 33.19 -15.34 20.95
N THR A 424 33.57 -14.27 20.20
CA THR A 424 34.56 -14.39 19.12
C THR A 424 36.00 -14.60 19.59
N GLY A 425 36.32 -14.19 20.83
CA GLY A 425 37.67 -14.08 21.35
C GLY A 425 38.32 -12.72 21.16
N SER A 426 37.63 -11.80 20.49
CA SER A 426 38.08 -10.44 20.18
C SER A 426 37.28 -9.37 20.91
N TYR A 427 37.79 -8.14 20.91
CA TYR A 427 37.22 -7.02 21.62
C TYR A 427 37.29 -5.74 20.78
N VAL A 428 36.41 -4.80 21.11
CA VAL A 428 36.44 -3.41 20.61
C VAL A 428 36.67 -2.43 21.76
N ILE A 429 36.98 -1.20 21.40
CA ILE A 429 37.08 -0.07 22.33
C ILE A 429 35.83 0.79 22.16
N ASN A 430 35.11 1.07 23.24
CA ASN A 430 34.01 2.03 23.26
C ASN A 430 34.57 3.45 23.08
N PRO A 431 34.16 4.19 22.02
CA PRO A 431 34.75 5.51 21.71
C PRO A 431 34.46 6.58 22.77
N VAL A 432 33.40 6.45 23.61
CA VAL A 432 33.03 7.49 24.58
C VAL A 432 33.76 7.39 25.92
N ASN A 433 34.22 6.20 26.34
CA ASN A 433 34.80 5.98 27.66
C ASN A 433 36.08 5.12 27.63
N GLY A 434 36.51 4.65 26.45
CA GLY A 434 37.71 3.82 26.30
C GLY A 434 37.62 2.41 26.85
N GLN A 435 36.47 1.97 27.26
CA GLN A 435 36.24 0.62 27.81
C GLN A 435 36.41 -0.46 26.74
N LYS A 436 36.98 -1.59 27.16
CA LYS A 436 37.16 -2.75 26.30
C LYS A 436 35.91 -3.63 26.38
N LEU A 437 35.18 -3.75 25.22
CA LEU A 437 33.95 -4.51 25.11
C LEU A 437 34.19 -5.81 24.32
N PRO A 438 33.65 -6.98 24.80
CA PRO A 438 33.75 -8.25 24.06
C PRO A 438 32.88 -8.24 22.83
N ILE A 439 33.34 -8.91 21.74
CA ILE A 439 32.59 -9.09 20.51
C ILE A 439 31.93 -10.45 20.51
N TRP A 440 30.61 -10.49 20.40
CA TRP A 440 29.80 -11.69 20.31
C TRP A 440 29.21 -11.86 18.91
N VAL A 441 28.98 -13.09 18.51
CA VAL A 441 28.09 -13.43 17.40
C VAL A 441 26.76 -13.88 17.98
N ALA A 442 25.65 -13.23 17.63
CA ALA A 442 24.35 -13.50 18.22
C ALA A 442 23.26 -13.59 17.16
N ASP A 443 22.37 -14.59 17.27
CA ASP A 443 21.33 -14.86 16.26
C ASP A 443 20.19 -13.82 16.25
N TYR A 444 20.00 -13.08 17.33
CA TYR A 444 19.02 -11.98 17.37
C TYR A 444 19.45 -10.72 16.61
N VAL A 445 20.72 -10.61 16.19
CA VAL A 445 21.23 -9.55 15.33
C VAL A 445 21.05 -9.96 13.87
N LEU A 446 20.39 -9.12 13.08
CA LEU A 446 20.10 -9.39 11.67
C LEU A 446 21.05 -8.60 10.77
N SER A 447 21.67 -9.28 9.80
CA SER A 447 22.59 -8.66 8.83
C SER A 447 21.87 -7.66 7.90
N GLY A 448 20.57 -7.77 7.78
CA GLY A 448 19.75 -6.92 6.93
C GLY A 448 19.23 -5.66 7.60
N TYR A 449 19.53 -5.39 8.86
CA TYR A 449 19.11 -4.18 9.57
C TYR A 449 20.34 -3.40 10.08
N GLY A 450 20.40 -2.10 9.76
CA GLY A 450 21.54 -1.26 10.09
C GLY A 450 22.83 -1.78 9.45
N THR A 451 23.88 -1.89 10.25
CA THR A 451 25.21 -2.38 9.82
C THR A 451 25.38 -3.90 9.98
N GLY A 452 24.40 -4.62 10.49
CA GLY A 452 24.56 -6.01 10.92
C GLY A 452 25.34 -6.18 12.21
N ALA A 453 25.57 -5.08 12.94
CA ALA A 453 26.19 -5.01 14.25
C ALA A 453 25.35 -4.16 15.20
N VAL A 454 25.31 -4.50 16.47
CA VAL A 454 24.62 -3.73 17.51
C VAL A 454 25.54 -3.53 18.71
N MET A 455 25.50 -2.34 19.32
CA MET A 455 25.99 -2.15 20.66
C MET A 455 24.93 -2.63 21.65
N ALA A 456 25.30 -3.38 22.62
CA ALA A 456 24.37 -3.89 23.61
C ALA A 456 24.41 -3.09 24.90
N VAL A 457 23.25 -2.65 25.35
CA VAL A 457 23.07 -1.79 26.54
C VAL A 457 22.11 -2.44 27.53
N PRO A 458 22.53 -3.44 28.28
CA PRO A 458 21.66 -4.29 29.07
C PRO A 458 20.78 -3.57 30.10
N ALA A 459 21.19 -2.43 30.61
CA ALA A 459 20.38 -1.64 31.55
C ALA A 459 19.20 -0.93 30.85
N HIS A 460 19.19 -0.83 29.47
CA HIS A 460 18.24 -0.02 28.71
C HIS A 460 17.62 -0.73 27.50
N ASP A 461 17.89 -2.03 27.31
CA ASP A 461 17.25 -2.89 26.30
C ASP A 461 16.97 -4.28 26.89
N GLU A 462 15.70 -4.73 26.86
CA GLU A 462 15.28 -6.00 27.48
C GLU A 462 15.96 -7.23 26.85
N ARG A 463 16.26 -7.19 25.56
CA ARG A 463 16.94 -8.30 24.85
C ARG A 463 18.39 -8.40 25.31
N ASP A 464 19.04 -7.25 25.41
CA ASP A 464 20.42 -7.16 25.85
C ASP A 464 20.55 -7.51 27.33
N PHE A 465 19.54 -7.15 28.14
CA PHE A 465 19.46 -7.52 29.56
C PHE A 465 19.40 -9.05 29.71
N ALA A 466 18.47 -9.71 29.02
CA ALA A 466 18.34 -11.17 29.08
C ALA A 466 19.63 -11.90 28.62
N PHE A 467 20.30 -11.33 27.59
CA PHE A 467 21.57 -11.87 27.11
C PHE A 467 22.70 -11.67 28.13
N ALA A 468 22.80 -10.48 28.73
CA ALA A 468 23.82 -10.15 29.71
C ALA A 468 23.68 -11.00 30.98
N GLU A 469 22.45 -11.22 31.50
CA GLU A 469 22.20 -12.13 32.61
C GLU A 469 22.65 -13.57 32.28
N LYS A 470 22.34 -14.04 31.08
CA LYS A 470 22.69 -15.42 30.68
C LYS A 470 24.20 -15.65 30.57
N PHE A 471 24.95 -14.64 30.16
CA PHE A 471 26.39 -14.76 29.89
C PHE A 471 27.26 -14.04 30.92
N ASP A 472 26.69 -13.61 32.05
CA ASP A 472 27.37 -12.92 33.16
C ASP A 472 28.16 -11.69 32.68
N LEU A 473 27.50 -10.84 31.84
CA LEU A 473 28.08 -9.61 31.31
C LEU A 473 27.68 -8.40 32.19
N PRO A 474 28.49 -7.33 32.22
CA PRO A 474 28.16 -6.13 32.99
C PRO A 474 26.83 -5.49 32.59
N ILE A 475 26.06 -4.99 33.57
CA ILE A 475 24.85 -4.21 33.39
C ILE A 475 25.09 -2.84 34.02
N VAL A 476 25.22 -1.80 33.18
CA VAL A 476 25.60 -0.44 33.62
C VAL A 476 24.44 0.51 33.31
N GLN A 477 23.81 1.04 34.32
CA GLN A 477 22.74 2.04 34.16
C GLN A 477 23.35 3.41 33.86
N VAL A 478 22.85 4.07 32.80
CA VAL A 478 23.30 5.38 32.35
C VAL A 478 22.17 6.38 32.11
N VAL A 479 20.92 5.93 32.21
CA VAL A 479 19.74 6.79 32.27
C VAL A 479 19.08 6.56 33.60
N ASP A 480 18.89 7.62 34.39
CA ASP A 480 18.25 7.52 35.72
C ASP A 480 16.77 7.21 35.56
N LYS A 481 16.24 6.35 36.40
CA LYS A 481 14.85 5.96 36.37
C LYS A 481 14.05 6.68 37.45
N PRO A 482 12.78 7.05 37.20
CA PRO A 482 11.92 7.60 38.24
C PRO A 482 11.77 6.65 39.45
N GLU A 483 11.72 7.20 40.67
CA GLU A 483 11.60 6.42 41.93
C GLU A 483 10.36 5.51 41.97
N ASP A 484 9.30 5.89 41.21
CA ASP A 484 8.03 5.15 41.11
C ASP A 484 7.98 4.16 39.93
N SER A 485 9.07 4.00 39.18
CA SER A 485 9.13 3.02 38.09
C SER A 485 9.01 1.59 38.59
N ALA A 486 8.09 0.82 38.01
CA ALA A 486 7.89 -0.59 38.34
C ALA A 486 8.95 -1.50 37.68
N ASP A 487 9.83 -0.96 36.83
CA ASP A 487 10.82 -1.73 36.05
C ASP A 487 11.88 -2.32 36.98
N VAL A 488 12.08 -3.60 36.89
CA VAL A 488 13.09 -4.35 37.71
C VAL A 488 14.23 -4.75 36.79
N GLY A 489 15.40 -4.11 36.98
CA GLY A 489 16.66 -4.49 36.35
C GLY A 489 16.96 -3.85 34.99
N CYS A 490 15.94 -3.54 34.15
CA CYS A 490 16.08 -2.87 32.86
C CYS A 490 15.11 -1.69 32.77
N TYR A 491 15.62 -0.51 32.44
CA TYR A 491 14.80 0.68 32.24
C TYR A 491 14.94 1.22 30.79
N THR A 492 13.88 1.14 30.01
CA THR A 492 13.89 1.54 28.60
C THR A 492 13.38 2.96 28.34
N GLY A 493 12.94 3.67 29.40
CA GLY A 493 12.35 5.01 29.33
C GLY A 493 13.38 6.14 29.17
N GLU A 494 12.86 7.37 29.27
CA GLU A 494 13.65 8.62 29.20
C GLU A 494 13.96 9.10 30.64
N GLY A 495 15.11 9.76 30.82
CA GLY A 495 15.53 10.27 32.12
C GLY A 495 16.76 11.18 32.03
N GLU A 496 17.34 11.54 33.18
CA GLU A 496 18.62 12.24 33.17
C GLU A 496 19.77 11.24 33.05
N LEU A 497 20.82 11.63 32.34
CA LEU A 497 22.02 10.78 32.21
C LEU A 497 22.81 10.74 33.52
N ILE A 498 23.27 9.54 33.84
CA ILE A 498 24.19 9.23 34.93
C ILE A 498 25.31 8.33 34.42
N ASN A 499 26.46 8.31 35.06
CA ASN A 499 27.64 7.52 34.63
C ASN A 499 28.06 7.76 33.17
N SER A 500 27.72 8.93 32.63
CA SER A 500 27.92 9.32 31.23
C SER A 500 28.93 10.49 31.09
N GLY A 501 29.77 10.68 32.09
CA GLY A 501 30.89 11.63 32.13
C GLY A 501 30.42 13.10 31.94
N GLN A 502 30.86 13.74 30.90
CA GLN A 502 30.51 15.16 30.64
C GLN A 502 29.02 15.40 30.33
N PHE A 503 28.25 14.34 30.11
CA PHE A 503 26.80 14.42 29.78
C PHE A 503 25.93 14.10 31.00
N ASP A 504 26.49 13.81 32.16
CA ASP A 504 25.74 13.56 33.41
C ASP A 504 24.82 14.75 33.74
N GLY A 505 23.57 14.46 34.11
CA GLY A 505 22.52 15.45 34.40
C GLY A 505 21.82 16.01 33.19
N THR A 506 22.21 15.63 31.95
CA THR A 506 21.51 16.01 30.73
C THR A 506 20.32 15.08 30.51
N ARG A 507 19.20 15.62 30.05
CA ARG A 507 18.04 14.76 29.66
C ARG A 507 18.39 13.92 28.46
N SER A 508 17.96 12.66 28.44
CA SER A 508 18.30 11.69 27.40
C SER A 508 17.96 12.17 25.97
N GLU A 509 16.83 12.89 25.80
CA GLU A 509 16.46 13.45 24.49
C GLU A 509 17.48 14.47 24.00
N ASP A 510 17.92 15.41 24.87
CA ASP A 510 18.88 16.45 24.54
C ASP A 510 20.31 15.89 24.40
N ALA A 511 20.63 14.89 25.19
CA ALA A 511 21.92 14.21 25.18
C ALA A 511 22.18 13.48 23.84
N ARG A 512 21.15 12.98 23.17
CA ARG A 512 21.32 12.30 21.87
C ARG A 512 21.98 13.21 20.85
N GLU A 513 21.50 14.44 20.68
CA GLU A 513 22.09 15.40 19.74
C GLU A 513 23.50 15.81 20.16
N GLN A 514 23.72 16.05 21.46
CA GLN A 514 25.02 16.45 21.98
C GLN A 514 26.08 15.36 21.81
N ILE A 515 25.72 14.09 22.09
CA ILE A 515 26.61 12.95 21.94
C ILE A 515 26.93 12.69 20.46
N VAL A 516 25.94 12.82 19.55
CA VAL A 516 26.17 12.71 18.10
C VAL A 516 27.16 13.79 17.63
N ALA A 517 26.92 15.05 18.00
CA ALA A 517 27.83 16.14 17.65
C ALA A 517 29.24 15.93 18.20
N TRP A 518 29.36 15.39 19.41
CA TRP A 518 30.64 15.06 20.02
C TRP A 518 31.37 13.92 19.28
N LEU A 519 30.65 12.84 18.91
CA LEU A 519 31.18 11.72 18.12
C LEU A 519 31.71 12.19 16.74
N GLU A 520 30.98 13.10 16.08
CA GLU A 520 31.42 13.71 14.82
C GLU A 520 32.71 14.52 14.98
N GLN A 521 32.84 15.30 16.06
CA GLN A 521 34.05 16.06 16.37
C GLN A 521 35.26 15.15 16.66
N GLN A 522 35.01 13.95 17.24
CA GLN A 522 36.06 12.97 17.50
C GLN A 522 36.36 12.07 16.27
N GLY A 523 35.58 12.15 15.20
CA GLY A 523 35.70 11.27 14.04
C GLY A 523 35.39 9.81 14.35
N SER A 524 34.55 9.55 15.38
CA SER A 524 34.23 8.20 15.88
C SER A 524 32.74 7.85 15.67
N GLY A 525 32.00 8.68 14.94
CA GLY A 525 30.61 8.44 14.62
C GLY A 525 30.00 9.61 13.86
N ARG A 526 28.74 9.46 13.43
CA ARG A 526 27.98 10.49 12.69
C ARG A 526 26.49 10.30 12.87
N GLY A 527 25.73 11.38 12.78
CA GLY A 527 24.28 11.34 12.72
C GLY A 527 23.81 10.57 11.48
N LYS A 528 22.79 9.73 11.64
CA LYS A 528 22.28 8.90 10.56
C LYS A 528 20.78 8.70 10.67
N THR A 529 20.08 8.93 9.58
CA THR A 529 18.70 8.48 9.40
C THR A 529 18.70 7.17 8.62
N THR A 530 17.98 6.20 9.10
CA THR A 530 17.77 4.91 8.43
C THR A 530 16.29 4.62 8.29
N TYR A 531 15.96 3.72 7.38
CA TYR A 531 14.59 3.29 7.12
C TYR A 531 14.50 1.78 7.25
N LYS A 532 13.36 1.31 7.77
CA LYS A 532 13.01 -0.10 7.75
C LYS A 532 12.71 -0.56 6.31
N MET A 533 12.07 0.31 5.54
CA MET A 533 11.83 0.12 4.11
C MET A 533 13.15 -0.01 3.35
N ARG A 534 13.19 -0.93 2.40
CA ARG A 534 14.33 -1.16 1.50
C ARG A 534 13.96 -0.82 0.08
N ASP A 535 14.97 -0.67 -0.77
CA ASP A 535 14.77 -0.48 -2.20
C ASP A 535 13.98 -1.65 -2.80
N TRP A 536 13.10 -1.33 -3.72
CA TRP A 536 12.16 -2.27 -4.30
C TRP A 536 12.86 -3.20 -5.29
N LEU A 537 12.90 -4.48 -4.98
CA LEU A 537 13.44 -5.53 -5.85
C LEU A 537 12.45 -5.84 -6.98
N ILE A 538 12.85 -5.53 -8.22
CA ILE A 538 11.96 -5.64 -9.37
C ILE A 538 12.24 -6.81 -10.31
N SER A 539 13.42 -7.41 -10.26
CA SER A 539 13.77 -8.57 -11.11
C SER A 539 13.01 -9.82 -10.75
N ARG A 540 12.49 -10.53 -11.76
CA ARG A 540 11.89 -11.86 -11.60
C ARG A 540 12.47 -12.82 -12.66
N GLN A 541 12.93 -13.99 -12.21
CA GLN A 541 13.43 -15.08 -13.10
C GLN A 541 12.26 -15.90 -13.62
N ARG A 542 11.22 -15.23 -14.13
CA ARG A 542 9.98 -15.84 -14.62
C ARG A 542 9.72 -15.40 -16.05
N TYR A 543 8.99 -16.23 -16.79
CA TYR A 543 8.63 -15.94 -18.17
C TYR A 543 7.53 -14.87 -18.27
N TRP A 544 6.43 -15.04 -17.49
CA TRP A 544 5.24 -14.22 -17.66
C TRP A 544 5.34 -12.89 -16.90
N GLY A 545 5.95 -11.91 -17.55
CA GLY A 545 6.19 -10.55 -17.06
C GLY A 545 6.70 -9.63 -18.16
N ALA A 546 6.64 -8.32 -17.95
CA ALA A 546 7.20 -7.36 -18.89
C ALA A 546 8.74 -7.49 -18.89
N PRO A 547 9.39 -7.70 -20.07
CA PRO A 547 10.84 -7.75 -20.13
C PRO A 547 11.50 -6.45 -19.65
N ILE A 548 12.58 -6.56 -18.90
CA ILE A 548 13.39 -5.40 -18.49
C ILE A 548 14.12 -4.86 -19.74
N PRO A 549 13.94 -3.57 -20.11
CA PRO A 549 14.42 -3.03 -21.38
C PRO A 549 15.91 -2.63 -21.31
N MET A 550 16.77 -3.60 -20.99
CA MET A 550 18.21 -3.41 -20.88
C MET A 550 18.96 -4.40 -21.75
N VAL A 551 20.14 -4.00 -22.23
CA VAL A 551 21.07 -4.84 -23.01
C VAL A 551 22.45 -4.77 -22.34
N HIS A 552 23.02 -5.92 -22.03
CA HIS A 552 24.36 -6.04 -21.47
C HIS A 552 25.38 -6.17 -22.59
N VAL A 553 26.40 -5.32 -22.58
CA VAL A 553 27.50 -5.30 -23.56
C VAL A 553 28.82 -5.39 -22.84
N ASP A 554 29.68 -6.33 -23.27
CA ASP A 554 30.99 -6.51 -22.67
C ASP A 554 31.82 -5.22 -22.78
N GLY A 555 32.38 -4.79 -21.68
CA GLY A 555 33.18 -3.56 -21.60
C GLY A 555 32.38 -2.24 -21.46
N PHE A 556 31.04 -2.26 -21.64
CA PHE A 556 30.19 -1.06 -21.56
C PHE A 556 29.15 -1.15 -20.42
N GLY A 557 28.89 -2.35 -19.90
CA GLY A 557 27.85 -2.55 -18.88
C GLY A 557 26.43 -2.58 -19.45
N PRO A 558 25.40 -2.35 -18.61
CA PRO A 558 24.00 -2.35 -19.03
C PRO A 558 23.62 -1.05 -19.75
N ILE A 559 23.01 -1.18 -20.92
CA ILE A 559 22.56 -0.08 -21.80
C ILE A 559 21.03 -0.13 -21.86
N ALA A 560 20.37 0.99 -21.60
CA ALA A 560 18.92 1.10 -21.75
C ALA A 560 18.52 1.09 -23.22
N VAL A 561 17.48 0.31 -23.54
CA VAL A 561 16.90 0.29 -24.89
C VAL A 561 16.30 1.66 -25.20
N ALA A 562 16.58 2.18 -26.41
CA ALA A 562 16.05 3.45 -26.87
C ALA A 562 14.51 3.46 -26.88
N ASP A 563 13.92 4.62 -26.59
CA ASP A 563 12.46 4.76 -26.44
C ASP A 563 11.71 4.36 -27.73
N GLU A 564 12.29 4.64 -28.92
CA GLU A 564 11.75 4.23 -30.23
C GLU A 564 11.83 2.74 -30.54
N CYS A 565 12.62 1.98 -29.76
CA CYS A 565 12.73 0.53 -29.86
C CYS A 565 11.82 -0.21 -28.87
N LEU A 566 11.05 0.51 -28.07
CA LEU A 566 10.04 -0.05 -27.19
C LEU A 566 8.71 -0.30 -27.91
N PRO A 567 7.98 -1.36 -27.55
CA PRO A 567 8.28 -2.31 -26.48
C PRO A 567 9.28 -3.40 -26.88
N VAL A 568 10.11 -3.85 -25.90
CA VAL A 568 10.78 -5.14 -26.02
C VAL A 568 9.73 -6.21 -25.82
N ILE A 569 9.32 -6.85 -26.90
CA ILE A 569 8.23 -7.83 -26.90
C ILE A 569 8.65 -9.12 -26.19
N LEU A 570 7.77 -9.63 -25.32
CA LEU A 570 7.92 -10.94 -24.71
C LEU A 570 7.77 -12.02 -25.80
N PRO A 571 8.82 -12.87 -26.06
CA PRO A 571 8.75 -13.87 -27.11
C PRO A 571 7.81 -15.02 -26.72
N GLU A 572 7.13 -15.60 -27.69
CA GLU A 572 6.37 -16.82 -27.43
C GLU A 572 7.30 -18.02 -27.25
N VAL A 573 7.06 -18.81 -26.22
CA VAL A 573 7.81 -20.02 -25.91
C VAL A 573 6.88 -21.20 -25.61
N GLU A 574 7.22 -22.37 -26.11
CA GLU A 574 6.44 -23.59 -25.86
C GLU A 574 6.62 -24.07 -24.41
N ASN A 575 7.86 -24.03 -23.90
CA ASN A 575 8.19 -24.44 -22.54
C ASN A 575 8.55 -23.21 -21.69
N PHE A 576 7.58 -22.69 -20.96
CA PHE A 576 7.73 -21.53 -20.07
C PHE A 576 7.95 -21.91 -18.60
N LYS A 577 8.04 -23.23 -18.27
CA LYS A 577 8.23 -23.66 -16.89
C LYS A 577 9.59 -23.23 -16.36
N PRO A 578 9.67 -22.78 -15.09
CA PRO A 578 10.93 -22.38 -14.48
C PRO A 578 11.98 -23.49 -14.54
N THR A 579 13.20 -23.12 -14.82
CA THR A 579 14.33 -24.07 -14.98
C THR A 579 14.92 -24.54 -13.64
N GLY A 580 14.52 -23.92 -12.53
CA GLY A 580 15.05 -24.22 -11.18
C GLY A 580 16.43 -23.61 -10.89
N GLY A 581 17.01 -22.89 -11.85
CA GLY A 581 18.28 -22.17 -11.71
C GLY A 581 18.08 -20.68 -11.44
N ASN A 582 19.19 -19.94 -11.43
CA ASN A 582 19.21 -18.50 -11.24
C ASN A 582 18.89 -17.70 -12.53
N THR A 583 18.54 -18.38 -13.63
CA THR A 583 18.28 -17.78 -14.94
C THR A 583 16.84 -18.02 -15.38
N SER A 584 16.26 -16.99 -15.99
CA SER A 584 14.94 -17.08 -16.63
C SER A 584 14.94 -18.01 -17.84
N VAL A 585 13.76 -18.55 -18.18
CA VAL A 585 13.51 -19.27 -19.43
C VAL A 585 13.90 -18.43 -20.65
N LEU A 586 13.73 -17.11 -20.59
CA LEU A 586 14.09 -16.18 -21.66
C LEU A 586 15.57 -16.27 -22.05
N ALA A 587 16.46 -16.63 -21.12
CA ALA A 587 17.88 -16.80 -21.39
C ALA A 587 18.19 -17.92 -22.42
N GLN A 588 17.23 -18.83 -22.67
CA GLN A 588 17.35 -19.92 -23.62
C GLN A 588 16.85 -19.57 -25.03
N VAL A 589 16.24 -18.39 -25.22
CA VAL A 589 15.72 -17.93 -26.52
C VAL A 589 16.80 -17.09 -27.20
N ASP A 590 17.79 -17.77 -27.82
CA ASP A 590 19.03 -17.13 -28.33
C ASP A 590 18.76 -16.01 -29.32
N ASP A 591 17.85 -16.20 -30.27
CA ASP A 591 17.50 -15.19 -31.30
C ASP A 591 16.83 -13.95 -30.68
N TRP A 592 16.19 -14.09 -29.52
CA TRP A 592 15.61 -12.96 -28.80
C TRP A 592 16.63 -12.28 -27.88
N VAL A 593 17.47 -13.08 -27.21
CA VAL A 593 18.45 -12.57 -26.23
C VAL A 593 19.55 -11.77 -26.90
N ARG A 594 20.07 -12.24 -28.05
CA ARG A 594 21.16 -11.58 -28.74
C ARG A 594 20.66 -10.48 -29.69
N VAL A 595 21.30 -9.32 -29.58
CA VAL A 595 20.94 -8.14 -30.40
C VAL A 595 22.19 -7.38 -30.79
N TRP A 596 22.12 -6.66 -31.92
CA TRP A 596 23.00 -5.53 -32.17
C TRP A 596 22.47 -4.33 -31.39
N VAL A 597 23.31 -3.65 -30.63
CA VAL A 597 22.97 -2.44 -29.88
C VAL A 597 23.99 -1.34 -30.18
N ASP A 598 23.49 -0.16 -30.43
CA ASP A 598 24.28 1.07 -30.47
C ASP A 598 24.52 1.54 -29.04
N VAL A 599 25.76 1.53 -28.59
CA VAL A 599 26.10 1.78 -27.17
C VAL A 599 25.92 3.24 -26.74
N GLU A 600 25.82 4.18 -27.69
CA GLU A 600 25.57 5.60 -27.39
C GLU A 600 24.07 5.93 -27.32
N THR A 601 23.27 5.34 -28.21
CA THR A 601 21.85 5.68 -28.34
C THR A 601 20.91 4.68 -27.72
N GLY A 602 21.35 3.44 -27.45
CA GLY A 602 20.51 2.34 -26.98
C GLY A 602 19.61 1.72 -28.07
N LYS A 603 19.77 2.10 -29.33
CA LYS A 603 19.01 1.47 -30.45
C LYS A 603 19.40 0.02 -30.59
N THR A 604 18.39 -0.82 -30.81
CA THR A 604 18.58 -2.28 -30.94
C THR A 604 18.05 -2.80 -32.28
N VAL A 605 18.76 -3.77 -32.84
CA VAL A 605 18.36 -4.52 -34.02
C VAL A 605 18.53 -6.03 -33.72
N PRO A 606 17.59 -6.89 -34.14
CA PRO A 606 17.71 -8.34 -33.94
C PRO A 606 19.03 -8.88 -34.46
N ILE A 607 19.64 -9.83 -33.74
CA ILE A 607 20.91 -10.47 -34.17
C ILE A 607 20.78 -11.21 -35.49
N THR A 608 19.55 -11.61 -35.85
CA THR A 608 19.23 -12.27 -37.13
C THR A 608 19.32 -11.35 -38.34
N GLU A 609 19.35 -10.04 -38.10
CA GLU A 609 19.56 -9.03 -39.14
C GLU A 609 21.06 -8.68 -39.27
N PRO A 610 21.51 -8.16 -40.43
CA PRO A 610 22.87 -7.70 -40.58
C PRO A 610 23.24 -6.63 -39.56
N LYS A 611 24.49 -6.67 -39.04
CA LYS A 611 25.02 -5.62 -38.18
C LYS A 611 24.90 -4.27 -38.88
N PRO A 612 24.25 -3.25 -38.26
CA PRO A 612 24.19 -1.91 -38.81
C PRO A 612 25.61 -1.29 -38.96
N ALA A 613 25.75 -0.35 -39.88
CA ALA A 613 27.02 0.32 -40.12
C ALA A 613 27.34 1.31 -38.98
N GLY A 614 28.61 1.34 -38.54
CA GLY A 614 29.14 2.24 -37.51
C GLY A 614 29.88 1.52 -36.41
N ASP A 615 30.83 2.21 -35.78
CA ASP A 615 31.72 1.62 -34.75
C ASP A 615 31.00 1.46 -33.39
N ASN A 616 29.92 2.20 -33.16
CA ASN A 616 29.14 2.16 -31.90
C ASN A 616 28.22 0.93 -31.79
N TRP A 617 28.04 0.16 -32.87
CA TRP A 617 27.23 -1.04 -32.83
C TRP A 617 28.02 -2.24 -32.32
N HIS A 618 27.54 -2.82 -31.26
CA HIS A 618 28.14 -4.00 -30.61
C HIS A 618 27.11 -5.12 -30.48
N GLU A 619 27.58 -6.35 -30.42
CA GLU A 619 26.73 -7.46 -30.01
C GLU A 619 26.47 -7.34 -28.50
N GLY A 620 25.22 -7.42 -28.10
CA GLY A 620 24.78 -7.40 -26.72
C GLY A 620 23.78 -8.49 -26.40
N ARG A 621 23.56 -8.71 -25.14
CA ARG A 621 22.56 -9.66 -24.64
C ARG A 621 21.48 -8.90 -23.87
N ARG A 622 20.22 -9.08 -24.27
CA ARG A 622 19.08 -8.52 -23.51
C ARG A 622 19.09 -9.04 -22.09
N GLU A 623 18.61 -8.21 -21.16
CA GLU A 623 18.24 -8.66 -19.83
C GLU A 623 17.17 -9.75 -19.94
N THR A 624 17.32 -10.84 -19.17
CA THR A 624 16.44 -12.00 -19.25
C THR A 624 15.46 -12.10 -18.08
N ASP A 625 15.63 -11.25 -17.07
CA ASP A 625 14.65 -11.09 -16.02
C ASP A 625 13.47 -10.25 -16.51
N THR A 626 12.30 -10.50 -15.95
CA THR A 626 11.09 -9.69 -16.16
C THR A 626 10.83 -8.80 -14.95
N LEU A 627 10.06 -7.74 -15.17
CA LEU A 627 9.62 -6.84 -14.10
C LEU A 627 8.64 -7.54 -13.16
N ASP A 628 8.70 -7.18 -11.88
CA ASP A 628 7.67 -7.50 -10.91
C ASP A 628 6.29 -7.03 -11.41
N GLY A 629 5.24 -7.83 -11.22
CA GLY A 629 3.87 -7.48 -11.60
C GLY A 629 3.43 -6.12 -11.07
N TYR A 630 3.83 -5.78 -9.84
CA TYR A 630 3.53 -4.45 -9.26
C TYR A 630 4.14 -3.29 -10.05
N ALA A 631 5.23 -3.46 -10.78
CA ALA A 631 5.76 -2.41 -11.65
C ALA A 631 4.77 -2.04 -12.76
N CYS A 632 4.00 -3.02 -13.26
CA CYS A 632 2.93 -2.77 -14.21
C CYS A 632 1.66 -2.25 -13.54
N SER A 633 1.27 -2.78 -12.37
CA SER A 633 -0.01 -2.48 -11.73
C SER A 633 0.04 -1.30 -10.74
N SER A 634 1.10 -0.48 -10.72
CA SER A 634 1.21 0.67 -9.81
C SER A 634 1.02 2.04 -10.47
N TRP A 635 0.69 2.10 -11.78
CA TRP A 635 0.48 3.34 -12.53
C TRP A 635 -0.74 3.30 -13.46
N TYR A 636 -1.53 2.23 -13.48
CA TYR A 636 -2.66 1.98 -14.37
C TYR A 636 -3.72 3.09 -14.36
N PHE A 637 -3.89 3.77 -13.23
CA PHE A 637 -4.83 4.90 -13.07
C PHE A 637 -4.47 6.09 -13.95
N LEU A 638 -3.22 6.23 -14.37
CA LEU A 638 -2.79 7.21 -15.36
C LEU A 638 -3.12 6.71 -16.78
N ARG A 639 -2.82 5.42 -17.08
CA ARG A 639 -3.06 4.84 -18.40
C ARG A 639 -4.53 4.77 -18.76
N TYR A 640 -5.40 4.56 -17.80
CA TYR A 640 -6.85 4.59 -18.03
C TYR A 640 -7.32 5.88 -18.68
N LEU A 641 -6.71 7.01 -18.39
CA LEU A 641 -7.10 8.29 -18.93
C LEU A 641 -6.79 8.43 -20.43
N ASP A 642 -5.86 7.59 -20.95
CA ASP A 642 -5.52 7.58 -22.37
C ASP A 642 -5.02 6.19 -22.84
N PRO A 643 -5.87 5.15 -22.79
CA PRO A 643 -5.44 3.76 -22.93
C PRO A 643 -4.90 3.40 -24.34
N HIS A 644 -5.29 4.16 -25.36
CA HIS A 644 -4.98 3.88 -26.78
C HIS A 644 -3.95 4.85 -27.38
N ASN A 645 -3.25 5.62 -26.57
CA ASN A 645 -2.20 6.52 -27.04
C ASN A 645 -0.89 5.75 -27.30
N ASP A 646 -0.48 5.65 -28.54
CA ASP A 646 0.76 4.97 -28.94
C ASP A 646 1.98 5.91 -28.96
N ALA A 647 1.74 7.23 -28.96
CA ALA A 647 2.79 8.24 -29.04
C ALA A 647 3.35 8.62 -27.67
N GLU A 648 2.49 8.67 -26.64
CA GLU A 648 2.83 9.09 -25.28
C GLU A 648 2.18 8.15 -24.26
N ALA A 649 2.73 8.09 -23.05
CA ALA A 649 2.18 7.27 -21.97
C ALA A 649 0.76 7.70 -21.58
N TRP A 650 0.47 8.99 -21.73
CA TRP A 650 -0.84 9.63 -21.52
C TRP A 650 -0.88 11.05 -22.09
N ASP A 651 -2.08 11.56 -22.34
CA ASP A 651 -2.32 12.96 -22.70
C ASP A 651 -2.16 13.87 -21.45
N PRO A 652 -1.22 14.84 -21.47
CA PRO A 652 -0.99 15.75 -20.33
C PRO A 652 -2.22 16.56 -19.92
N ALA A 653 -3.09 16.94 -20.88
CA ALA A 653 -4.29 17.73 -20.60
C ALA A 653 -5.33 16.90 -19.82
N ARG A 654 -5.52 15.64 -20.20
CA ARG A 654 -6.39 14.72 -19.48
C ARG A 654 -5.87 14.46 -18.07
N ILE A 655 -4.57 14.20 -17.94
CA ILE A 655 -3.92 13.99 -16.62
C ILE A 655 -4.10 15.23 -15.73
N SER A 656 -3.86 16.43 -16.26
CA SER A 656 -4.02 17.67 -15.51
C SER A 656 -5.45 17.89 -14.99
N HIS A 657 -6.47 17.48 -15.76
CA HIS A 657 -7.86 17.62 -15.36
C HIS A 657 -8.32 16.51 -14.40
N TRP A 658 -7.96 15.25 -14.68
CA TRP A 658 -8.54 14.09 -13.99
C TRP A 658 -7.80 13.66 -12.73
N MET A 659 -6.48 13.94 -12.62
CA MET A 659 -5.72 13.59 -11.42
C MET A 659 -5.85 14.64 -10.29
N PRO A 660 -5.77 14.22 -9.03
CA PRO A 660 -5.73 12.84 -8.54
C PRO A 660 -7.08 12.12 -8.70
N VAL A 661 -7.04 10.79 -8.58
CA VAL A 661 -8.25 9.95 -8.45
C VAL A 661 -9.06 10.41 -7.24
N ASP A 662 -10.36 10.67 -7.39
CA ASP A 662 -11.19 11.23 -6.32
C ASP A 662 -11.54 10.20 -5.24
N TYR A 663 -11.76 8.95 -5.65
CA TYR A 663 -12.09 7.85 -4.74
C TYR A 663 -11.43 6.54 -5.18
N TYR A 664 -10.72 5.94 -4.24
CA TYR A 664 -10.09 4.63 -4.42
C TYR A 664 -10.46 3.73 -3.25
N ASN A 665 -10.82 2.47 -3.53
CA ASN A 665 -10.99 1.47 -2.48
C ASN A 665 -10.28 0.15 -2.80
N GLY A 666 -9.80 -0.51 -1.75
CA GLY A 666 -9.18 -1.82 -1.83
C GLY A 666 -8.94 -2.41 -0.45
N ALA A 667 -8.97 -3.74 -0.37
CA ALA A 667 -8.74 -4.49 0.87
C ALA A 667 -7.30 -4.96 1.02
N ASP A 668 -6.64 -5.26 -0.09
CA ASP A 668 -5.26 -5.75 -0.12
C ASP A 668 -4.31 -4.63 -0.58
N HIS A 669 -3.01 -4.78 -0.29
CA HIS A 669 -1.95 -3.92 -0.84
C HIS A 669 -1.77 -2.53 -0.21
N ALA A 670 -2.24 -2.31 1.02
CA ALA A 670 -2.03 -1.05 1.75
C ALA A 670 -0.55 -0.63 1.84
N VAL A 671 0.37 -1.60 1.86
CA VAL A 671 1.82 -1.38 1.91
C VAL A 671 2.44 -1.42 0.51
N ALA A 672 2.33 -2.53 -0.23
CA ALA A 672 3.01 -2.69 -1.51
C ALA A 672 2.46 -1.73 -2.60
N HIS A 673 1.26 -1.98 -3.11
CA HIS A 673 0.69 -1.22 -4.22
C HIS A 673 0.60 0.28 -3.96
N LEU A 674 0.11 0.70 -2.77
CA LEU A 674 -0.05 2.13 -2.47
C LEU A 674 1.28 2.86 -2.35
N LEU A 675 2.32 2.24 -1.72
CA LEU A 675 3.66 2.84 -1.65
C LEU A 675 4.30 2.95 -3.03
N TYR A 676 4.15 1.92 -3.87
CA TYR A 676 4.69 1.93 -5.22
C TYR A 676 4.00 2.96 -6.10
N SER A 677 2.67 3.10 -5.99
CA SER A 677 1.91 4.13 -6.70
C SER A 677 2.33 5.55 -6.26
N ARG A 678 2.58 5.76 -4.97
CA ARG A 678 3.09 7.03 -4.43
C ARG A 678 4.52 7.32 -4.93
N PHE A 679 5.38 6.30 -4.99
CA PHE A 679 6.72 6.42 -5.57
C PHE A 679 6.67 6.85 -7.04
N TRP A 680 5.85 6.18 -7.88
CA TRP A 680 5.65 6.54 -9.27
C TRP A 680 5.15 7.98 -9.42
N MET A 681 4.11 8.37 -8.68
CA MET A 681 3.54 9.71 -8.76
C MET A 681 4.54 10.80 -8.36
N ARG A 682 5.36 10.58 -7.33
CA ARG A 682 6.40 11.53 -6.91
C ARG A 682 7.48 11.69 -7.97
N PHE A 683 7.90 10.58 -8.56
CA PHE A 683 8.84 10.61 -9.67
C PHE A 683 8.28 11.39 -10.87
N PHE A 684 7.06 11.09 -11.30
CA PHE A 684 6.41 11.80 -12.40
C PHE A 684 6.15 13.27 -12.09
N HIS A 685 5.79 13.58 -10.85
CA HIS A 685 5.58 14.97 -10.41
C HIS A 685 6.89 15.78 -10.47
N LYS A 686 8.02 15.20 -10.07
CA LYS A 686 9.33 15.85 -10.21
C LYS A 686 9.73 16.09 -11.68
N LEU A 687 9.28 15.22 -12.58
CA LEU A 687 9.47 15.41 -14.02
C LEU A 687 8.43 16.38 -14.65
N GLY A 688 7.46 16.88 -13.90
CA GLY A 688 6.39 17.75 -14.39
C GLY A 688 5.35 17.03 -15.25
N LEU A 689 5.27 15.69 -15.19
CA LEU A 689 4.37 14.87 -16.00
C LEU A 689 2.97 14.70 -15.40
N VAL A 690 2.83 14.95 -14.10
CA VAL A 690 1.56 14.87 -13.36
C VAL A 690 1.39 16.06 -12.42
N PRO A 691 0.15 16.53 -12.14
CA PRO A 691 -0.12 17.75 -11.36
C PRO A 691 0.04 17.57 -9.84
N THR A 692 0.12 16.33 -9.35
CA THR A 692 0.13 16.03 -7.91
C THR A 692 1.08 14.89 -7.60
N PRO A 693 1.77 14.91 -6.45
CA PRO A 693 2.65 13.82 -6.02
C PRO A 693 1.90 12.62 -5.42
N GLU A 694 0.59 12.74 -5.18
CA GLU A 694 -0.22 11.66 -4.60
C GLU A 694 -1.26 11.14 -5.61
N PRO A 695 -1.44 9.80 -5.71
CA PRO A 695 -2.32 9.20 -6.71
C PRO A 695 -3.81 9.34 -6.37
N PHE A 696 -4.16 9.24 -5.09
CA PHE A 696 -5.54 9.10 -4.61
C PHE A 696 -5.87 10.18 -3.59
N LYS A 697 -6.94 10.96 -3.85
CA LYS A 697 -7.43 11.98 -2.93
C LYS A 697 -8.03 11.34 -1.68
N ARG A 698 -8.97 10.39 -1.88
CA ARG A 698 -9.58 9.61 -0.81
C ARG A 698 -9.33 8.14 -1.02
N MET A 699 -8.77 7.47 -0.02
CA MET A 699 -8.56 6.02 -0.03
C MET A 699 -9.27 5.36 1.14
N MET A 700 -10.11 4.35 0.82
CA MET A 700 -10.86 3.58 1.78
C MET A 700 -10.40 2.13 1.80
N TYR A 701 -9.96 1.68 2.97
CA TYR A 701 -9.62 0.27 3.18
C TYR A 701 -10.87 -0.49 3.62
N ASN A 702 -11.34 -1.43 2.82
CA ASN A 702 -12.50 -2.25 3.16
C ASN A 702 -12.08 -3.61 3.74
N ALA A 703 -12.86 -4.07 4.71
CA ALA A 703 -12.69 -5.39 5.31
C ALA A 703 -13.26 -6.51 4.42
N TYR A 704 -12.98 -7.77 4.80
CA TYR A 704 -13.28 -8.94 3.98
C TYR A 704 -14.65 -9.54 4.29
N ILE A 705 -15.27 -10.16 3.26
CA ILE A 705 -16.24 -11.21 3.48
C ILE A 705 -15.47 -12.51 3.66
N MET A 706 -15.60 -13.09 4.84
CA MET A 706 -15.00 -14.36 5.20
C MET A 706 -15.86 -15.52 4.69
N ALA A 707 -15.25 -16.67 4.46
CA ALA A 707 -16.01 -17.89 4.20
C ALA A 707 -16.87 -18.26 5.43
N PRO A 708 -17.88 -19.16 5.27
CA PRO A 708 -18.73 -19.55 6.39
C PRO A 708 -18.00 -20.15 7.59
N ASP A 709 -16.79 -20.65 7.39
CA ASP A 709 -15.87 -21.16 8.42
C ASP A 709 -15.09 -20.04 9.17
N GLY A 710 -15.32 -18.77 8.83
CA GLY A 710 -14.64 -17.62 9.41
C GLY A 710 -13.23 -17.39 8.89
N GLN A 711 -12.79 -18.12 7.85
CA GLN A 711 -11.48 -17.89 7.23
C GLN A 711 -11.59 -16.97 6.00
N LYS A 712 -10.49 -16.26 5.66
CA LYS A 712 -10.40 -15.51 4.41
C LYS A 712 -10.62 -16.46 3.21
N MET A 713 -11.49 -16.06 2.28
CA MET A 713 -11.71 -16.82 1.05
C MET A 713 -10.42 -16.88 0.24
N SER A 714 -10.05 -18.08 -0.17
CA SER A 714 -8.88 -18.31 -1.01
C SER A 714 -9.12 -19.48 -1.97
N LYS A 715 -8.75 -19.28 -3.22
CA LYS A 715 -8.84 -20.29 -4.28
C LYS A 715 -7.97 -21.53 -3.97
N SER A 716 -6.85 -21.33 -3.28
CA SER A 716 -5.98 -22.43 -2.85
C SER A 716 -6.59 -23.28 -1.74
N LYS A 717 -7.49 -22.72 -0.91
CA LYS A 717 -8.22 -23.41 0.14
C LYS A 717 -9.52 -24.04 -0.35
N GLY A 718 -10.00 -23.69 -1.55
CA GLY A 718 -11.26 -24.18 -2.12
C GLY A 718 -12.51 -23.69 -1.39
N ASN A 719 -12.42 -22.60 -0.60
CA ASN A 719 -13.51 -22.04 0.20
C ASN A 719 -14.12 -20.75 -0.39
N VAL A 720 -13.91 -20.50 -1.69
CA VAL A 720 -14.49 -19.36 -2.39
C VAL A 720 -15.94 -19.61 -2.77
N ILE A 721 -16.72 -18.55 -2.83
CA ILE A 721 -18.14 -18.57 -3.25
C ILE A 721 -18.24 -17.77 -4.54
N ASP A 722 -18.71 -18.44 -5.61
CA ASP A 722 -18.91 -17.80 -6.92
C ASP A 722 -20.21 -16.97 -6.91
N PRO A 723 -20.17 -15.67 -7.25
CA PRO A 723 -21.39 -14.86 -7.35
C PRO A 723 -22.39 -15.38 -8.39
N MET A 724 -21.90 -16.07 -9.45
CA MET A 724 -22.79 -16.63 -10.50
C MET A 724 -23.74 -17.67 -9.94
N GLU A 725 -23.26 -18.59 -9.07
CA GLU A 725 -24.12 -19.61 -8.45
C GLU A 725 -25.30 -18.98 -7.69
N ILE A 726 -25.06 -17.84 -7.01
CA ILE A 726 -26.09 -17.13 -6.25
C ILE A 726 -27.08 -16.45 -7.21
N MET A 727 -26.58 -15.75 -8.22
CA MET A 727 -27.43 -15.04 -9.18
C MET A 727 -28.31 -16.02 -9.98
N ASP A 728 -27.73 -17.15 -10.42
CA ASP A 728 -28.42 -18.16 -11.23
C ASP A 728 -29.38 -19.01 -10.40
N SER A 729 -29.30 -19.01 -9.06
CA SER A 729 -30.31 -19.62 -8.19
C SER A 729 -31.66 -18.90 -8.17
N GLY A 730 -31.82 -17.82 -8.96
CA GLY A 730 -33.04 -17.05 -9.14
C GLY A 730 -33.19 -15.82 -8.25
N TYR A 731 -32.18 -15.49 -7.44
CA TYR A 731 -32.20 -14.26 -6.63
C TYR A 731 -31.73 -13.03 -7.41
N GLY A 732 -30.88 -13.21 -8.44
CA GLY A 732 -30.37 -12.17 -9.28
C GLY A 732 -29.24 -11.34 -8.65
N ALA A 733 -28.68 -10.45 -9.46
CA ALA A 733 -27.56 -9.57 -9.10
C ALA A 733 -28.00 -8.51 -8.07
N ASP A 734 -29.16 -7.89 -8.23
CA ASP A 734 -29.61 -6.82 -7.34
C ASP A 734 -29.78 -7.29 -5.90
N ALA A 735 -30.30 -8.51 -5.68
CA ALA A 735 -30.44 -9.07 -4.33
C ALA A 735 -29.10 -9.38 -3.68
N LEU A 736 -28.12 -9.88 -4.46
CA LEU A 736 -26.75 -10.11 -4.01
C LEU A 736 -26.06 -8.78 -3.65
N ARG A 737 -26.13 -7.78 -4.52
CA ARG A 737 -25.55 -6.45 -4.31
C ARG A 737 -26.08 -5.79 -3.02
N VAL A 738 -27.39 -5.81 -2.81
CA VAL A 738 -28.00 -5.27 -1.58
C VAL A 738 -27.51 -6.03 -0.35
N TYR A 739 -27.34 -7.35 -0.43
CA TYR A 739 -26.86 -8.14 0.69
C TYR A 739 -25.39 -7.88 1.02
N GLU A 740 -24.52 -7.81 0.03
CA GLU A 740 -23.10 -7.51 0.22
C GLU A 740 -22.87 -6.16 0.93
N MET A 741 -23.73 -5.18 0.69
CA MET A 741 -23.70 -3.89 1.36
C MET A 741 -24.33 -3.92 2.75
N PHE A 742 -25.32 -4.80 2.99
CA PHE A 742 -26.07 -4.85 4.25
C PHE A 742 -25.38 -5.69 5.34
N ILE A 743 -24.56 -6.69 4.96
CA ILE A 743 -24.03 -7.73 5.85
C ILE A 743 -23.21 -7.18 7.03
N ALA A 744 -22.41 -6.10 6.80
CA ALA A 744 -21.57 -5.48 7.81
C ALA A 744 -21.17 -4.04 7.42
N PRO A 745 -20.72 -3.21 8.37
CA PRO A 745 -19.96 -2.00 8.07
C PRO A 745 -18.78 -2.29 7.12
N TYR A 746 -18.37 -1.29 6.33
CA TYR A 746 -17.34 -1.48 5.30
C TYR A 746 -15.97 -1.89 5.87
N ASP A 747 -15.67 -1.48 7.09
CA ASP A 747 -14.41 -1.67 7.82
C ASP A 747 -14.39 -2.88 8.76
N MET A 748 -15.44 -3.70 8.74
CA MET A 748 -15.59 -4.89 9.58
C MET A 748 -15.66 -6.17 8.74
N ASP A 749 -14.85 -7.16 9.11
CA ASP A 749 -14.96 -8.50 8.57
C ASP A 749 -16.30 -9.15 8.95
N ALA A 750 -16.89 -9.90 8.01
CA ALA A 750 -18.13 -10.61 8.24
C ALA A 750 -18.11 -11.99 7.62
N PRO A 751 -18.56 -13.04 8.33
CA PRO A 751 -18.73 -14.35 7.74
C PRO A 751 -19.94 -14.34 6.77
N TRP A 752 -19.78 -14.99 5.63
CA TRP A 752 -20.88 -15.15 4.69
C TRP A 752 -22.00 -16.01 5.27
N ASP A 753 -23.24 -15.49 5.24
CA ASP A 753 -24.44 -16.23 5.59
C ASP A 753 -25.34 -16.37 4.35
N PRO A 754 -25.53 -17.58 3.80
CA PRO A 754 -26.33 -17.79 2.59
C PRO A 754 -27.82 -17.48 2.80
N ARG A 755 -28.30 -17.37 4.07
CA ARG A 755 -29.69 -17.01 4.40
C ARG A 755 -29.99 -15.53 4.19
N GLY A 756 -28.97 -14.69 4.00
CA GLY A 756 -29.14 -13.25 3.85
C GLY A 756 -29.72 -12.83 2.50
N VAL A 757 -29.26 -13.44 1.40
CA VAL A 757 -29.72 -13.11 0.04
C VAL A 757 -31.24 -13.32 -0.15
N PRO A 758 -31.84 -14.41 0.32
CA PRO A 758 -33.32 -14.53 0.33
C PRO A 758 -34.02 -13.39 1.07
N GLY A 759 -33.35 -12.79 2.09
CA GLY A 759 -33.91 -11.64 2.83
C GLY A 759 -33.97 -10.39 1.98
N THR A 760 -32.88 -10.08 1.31
CA THR A 760 -32.79 -8.91 0.40
C THR A 760 -33.65 -9.09 -0.86
N TYR A 761 -33.76 -10.31 -1.38
CA TYR A 761 -34.69 -10.62 -2.46
C TYR A 761 -36.15 -10.35 -2.05
N ARG A 762 -36.55 -10.72 -0.83
CA ARG A 762 -37.91 -10.38 -0.31
C ARG A 762 -38.11 -8.86 -0.16
N PHE A 763 -37.07 -8.14 0.25
CA PHE A 763 -37.09 -6.67 0.28
C PHE A 763 -37.36 -6.09 -1.11
N LEU A 764 -36.60 -6.51 -2.14
CA LEU A 764 -36.81 -6.05 -3.52
C LEU A 764 -38.21 -6.42 -4.07
N ASN A 765 -38.72 -7.60 -3.76
CA ASN A 765 -40.11 -7.94 -4.12
C ASN A 765 -41.13 -7.02 -3.46
N ARG A 766 -40.87 -6.55 -2.25
CA ARG A 766 -41.78 -5.57 -1.60
C ARG A 766 -41.67 -4.20 -2.29
N VAL A 767 -40.50 -3.78 -2.70
CA VAL A 767 -40.32 -2.55 -3.52
C VAL A 767 -41.08 -2.70 -4.83
N TRP A 768 -40.94 -3.83 -5.54
CA TRP A 768 -41.67 -4.14 -6.76
C TRP A 768 -43.19 -4.04 -6.54
N ASN A 769 -43.69 -4.77 -5.58
CA ASN A 769 -45.11 -4.86 -5.32
C ASN A 769 -45.75 -3.50 -4.95
N VAL A 770 -45.08 -2.68 -4.13
CA VAL A 770 -45.63 -1.36 -3.76
C VAL A 770 -45.74 -0.42 -4.94
N VAL A 771 -44.78 -0.50 -5.90
CA VAL A 771 -44.85 0.27 -7.15
C VAL A 771 -45.95 -0.27 -8.09
N GLN A 772 -46.08 -1.59 -8.25
CA GLN A 772 -47.10 -2.20 -9.06
C GLN A 772 -48.54 -1.89 -8.53
N GLU A 773 -48.71 -1.93 -7.22
CA GLU A 773 -49.97 -1.55 -6.57
C GLU A 773 -50.28 -0.05 -6.79
N PHE A 774 -49.29 0.81 -6.78
CA PHE A 774 -49.46 2.23 -7.08
C PHE A 774 -49.90 2.42 -8.54
N LEU A 775 -49.30 1.73 -9.51
CA LEU A 775 -49.69 1.78 -10.91
C LEU A 775 -51.11 1.28 -11.16
N ALA A 776 -51.57 0.33 -10.37
CA ALA A 776 -52.93 -0.21 -10.45
C ALA A 776 -53.97 0.61 -9.64
N ALA A 777 -53.50 1.57 -8.82
CA ALA A 777 -54.38 2.35 -7.93
C ALA A 777 -55.29 3.29 -8.70
N PRO A 778 -56.57 3.49 -8.28
CA PRO A 778 -57.47 4.42 -8.92
C PRO A 778 -56.94 5.87 -8.85
N SER A 779 -56.94 6.56 -9.99
CA SER A 779 -56.56 7.98 -10.03
C SER A 779 -57.57 8.84 -9.30
N SER A 780 -57.14 9.80 -8.49
CA SER A 780 -57.99 10.73 -7.78
C SER A 780 -58.70 11.77 -8.67
N SER A 781 -58.58 11.67 -9.99
CA SER A 781 -59.19 12.56 -11.00
C SER A 781 -60.34 11.92 -11.76
N ARG A 782 -61.46 11.65 -11.08
CA ARG A 782 -62.78 11.50 -11.71
C ARG A 782 -63.75 12.41 -11.00
N VAL A 783 -63.57 13.73 -11.16
CA VAL A 783 -64.71 14.71 -11.09
C VAL A 783 -64.37 15.81 -12.11
N HIS A 784 -65.30 15.93 -13.10
CA HIS A 784 -65.34 16.95 -14.15
C HIS A 784 -64.42 16.85 -15.35
N SER A 785 -64.86 16.11 -16.36
CA SER A 785 -64.63 16.48 -17.75
C SER A 785 -65.99 16.57 -18.48
N SER A 786 -66.52 17.75 -18.60
CA SER A 786 -67.40 18.11 -19.68
C SER A 786 -66.78 19.31 -20.38
N LEU A 787 -66.46 19.08 -21.69
CA LEU A 787 -66.35 20.09 -22.75
C LEU A 787 -65.03 20.97 -22.69
N GLU A 788 -64.10 20.70 -23.64
CA GLU A 788 -63.87 21.48 -24.82
C GLU A 788 -62.71 20.94 -25.64
N SER A 789 -62.81 21.06 -26.95
CA SER A 789 -61.96 20.54 -28.02
C SER A 789 -60.56 21.27 -28.13
N PRO A 790 -59.57 20.73 -28.80
CA PRO A 790 -58.24 21.25 -28.80
C PRO A 790 -58.03 22.35 -29.83
N GLN A 791 -57.44 23.47 -29.44
CA GLN A 791 -56.77 24.38 -30.35
C GLN A 791 -55.27 24.37 -30.11
N GLU A 792 -54.57 24.23 -31.25
CA GLU A 792 -53.11 24.29 -31.41
C GLU A 792 -52.43 25.50 -30.75
N ILE A 793 -51.37 25.21 -30.00
CA ILE A 793 -50.29 26.19 -29.79
C ILE A 793 -48.96 25.45 -30.07
N THR A 794 -48.41 25.83 -31.19
CA THR A 794 -47.01 25.54 -31.58
C THR A 794 -46.05 26.56 -30.95
N ARG A 795 -44.83 26.05 -30.61
CA ARG A 795 -43.56 26.77 -30.35
C ARG A 795 -43.39 27.43 -28.97
N GLU A 796 -42.43 26.96 -28.18
CA GLU A 796 -41.00 27.15 -28.22
C GLU A 796 -40.33 26.22 -27.17
N ARG A 797 -39.48 25.32 -27.62
CA ARG A 797 -38.57 24.60 -26.72
C ARG A 797 -37.25 25.35 -26.63
N SER A 798 -37.02 26.00 -25.50
CA SER A 798 -35.68 26.37 -25.08
C SER A 798 -35.27 25.39 -23.97
N ALA A 799 -34.04 24.85 -24.13
CA ALA A 799 -33.41 23.94 -23.17
C ALA A 799 -33.22 24.63 -21.81
N GLY A 800 -33.63 23.97 -20.74
CA GLY A 800 -33.36 24.46 -19.39
C GLY A 800 -33.86 23.45 -18.35
N ALA A 801 -32.89 22.84 -17.65
CA ALA A 801 -32.95 22.21 -16.33
C ALA A 801 -34.26 21.55 -15.93
N SER A 802 -34.30 20.23 -15.87
CA SER A 802 -35.29 19.43 -15.16
C SER A 802 -35.23 19.71 -13.65
N ALA A 803 -35.96 20.73 -13.22
CA ALA A 803 -36.28 20.90 -11.81
C ALA A 803 -37.43 19.95 -11.49
N THR A 804 -37.20 18.99 -10.60
CA THR A 804 -38.24 18.15 -9.99
C THR A 804 -39.29 19.08 -9.36
N ARG A 805 -40.51 19.01 -9.89
CA ARG A 805 -41.66 19.80 -9.43
C ARG A 805 -42.02 19.30 -8.03
N GLU A 806 -41.92 20.15 -7.02
CA GLU A 806 -42.42 19.85 -5.67
C GLU A 806 -43.95 19.68 -5.70
N PRO A 807 -44.52 18.67 -5.00
CA PRO A 807 -45.96 18.48 -4.95
C PRO A 807 -46.62 19.62 -4.18
N SER A 808 -47.67 20.19 -4.75
CA SER A 808 -48.52 21.14 -4.04
C SER A 808 -49.33 20.41 -2.97
N THR A 809 -49.35 20.90 -1.75
CA THR A 809 -50.01 20.29 -0.56
C THR A 809 -51.52 20.27 -0.60
N ALA A 810 -52.17 20.56 -1.70
CA ALA A 810 -53.61 20.90 -1.78
C ALA A 810 -54.57 19.72 -2.01
N SER A 811 -54.17 18.44 -2.08
CA SER A 811 -55.08 17.34 -2.49
C SER A 811 -55.18 16.09 -1.58
N VAL A 812 -54.49 16.07 -0.42
CA VAL A 812 -54.66 14.99 0.56
C VAL A 812 -54.82 15.62 1.94
N GLY A 813 -55.62 15.04 2.85
CA GLY A 813 -55.83 15.57 4.19
C GLY A 813 -54.55 15.96 4.87
N GLY A 814 -54.39 17.20 5.30
CA GLY A 814 -53.08 17.83 5.55
C GLY A 814 -52.11 17.07 6.48
N GLY A 815 -52.57 16.16 7.36
CA GLY A 815 -51.71 15.36 8.27
C GLY A 815 -51.11 14.11 7.63
N ASP A 816 -51.82 13.47 6.69
CA ASP A 816 -51.36 12.19 6.09
C ASP A 816 -50.27 12.40 5.06
N ALA A 817 -50.39 13.41 4.23
CA ALA A 817 -49.33 13.80 3.26
C ALA A 817 -48.03 14.23 3.95
N ALA A 818 -48.14 14.98 5.04
CA ALA A 818 -47.00 15.43 5.81
C ALA A 818 -46.22 14.27 6.42
N THR A 819 -46.90 13.21 6.88
CA THR A 819 -46.27 12.00 7.42
C THR A 819 -45.45 11.27 6.34
N LEU A 820 -46.03 11.10 5.14
CA LEU A 820 -45.35 10.44 4.02
C LEU A 820 -44.14 11.23 3.52
N LEU A 821 -44.32 12.57 3.37
CA LEU A 821 -43.21 13.46 2.98
C LEU A 821 -42.09 13.46 4.00
N ARG A 822 -42.38 13.48 5.30
CA ARG A 822 -41.36 13.39 6.35
C ARG A 822 -40.57 12.10 6.27
N LEU A 823 -41.24 10.96 6.11
CA LEU A 823 -40.59 9.65 5.91
C LEU A 823 -39.65 9.72 4.69
N THR A 824 -40.10 10.28 3.58
CA THR A 824 -39.33 10.39 2.33
C THR A 824 -38.10 11.24 2.51
N HIS A 825 -38.28 12.50 2.94
CA HIS A 825 -37.17 13.45 3.07
C HIS A 825 -36.14 13.04 4.14
N SER A 826 -36.57 12.43 5.24
CA SER A 826 -35.66 11.90 6.26
C SER A 826 -34.82 10.73 5.74
N THR A 827 -35.44 9.87 4.91
CA THR A 827 -34.69 8.75 4.30
C THR A 827 -33.72 9.23 3.23
N ILE A 828 -34.12 10.15 2.35
CA ILE A 828 -33.20 10.75 1.36
C ILE A 828 -31.97 11.33 2.05
N LYS A 829 -32.19 12.17 3.07
CA LYS A 829 -31.10 12.79 3.84
C LYS A 829 -30.16 11.75 4.46
N LYS A 830 -30.76 10.73 5.11
CA LYS A 830 -29.99 9.66 5.78
C LYS A 830 -29.18 8.85 4.78
N VAL A 831 -29.82 8.36 3.71
CA VAL A 831 -29.13 7.53 2.70
C VAL A 831 -28.02 8.31 2.01
N THR A 832 -28.25 9.58 1.66
CA THR A 832 -27.21 10.42 1.04
C THR A 832 -25.98 10.54 1.93
N ARG A 833 -26.19 10.87 3.22
CA ARG A 833 -25.06 10.98 4.19
C ARG A 833 -24.41 9.64 4.44
N ASP A 834 -25.17 8.59 4.60
CA ASP A 834 -24.64 7.25 4.87
C ASP A 834 -23.78 6.75 3.69
N ILE A 835 -24.11 7.04 2.43
CA ILE A 835 -23.27 6.71 1.27
C ILE A 835 -21.99 7.58 1.26
N GLU A 836 -22.11 8.88 1.56
CA GLU A 836 -20.96 9.78 1.62
C GLU A 836 -19.97 9.39 2.72
N ASP A 837 -20.47 8.91 3.86
CA ASP A 837 -19.72 8.46 5.03
C ASP A 837 -19.34 6.95 4.98
N GLU A 838 -19.52 6.26 3.85
CA GLU A 838 -19.27 4.81 3.67
C GLU A 838 -20.08 3.88 4.60
N LYS A 839 -21.20 4.35 5.15
CA LYS A 839 -22.11 3.59 6.01
C LYS A 839 -23.19 2.86 5.19
N PHE A 840 -22.77 2.06 4.20
CA PHE A 840 -23.66 1.43 3.23
C PHE A 840 -24.71 0.51 3.88
N ASN A 841 -24.34 -0.19 4.94
CA ASN A 841 -25.25 -1.08 5.67
C ASN A 841 -26.41 -0.30 6.34
N THR A 842 -26.14 0.88 6.88
CA THR A 842 -27.19 1.74 7.47
C THR A 842 -28.02 2.44 6.40
N ALA A 843 -27.45 2.75 5.23
CA ALA A 843 -28.21 3.22 4.07
C ALA A 843 -29.24 2.19 3.61
N VAL A 844 -28.82 0.91 3.46
CA VAL A 844 -29.73 -0.19 3.13
C VAL A 844 -30.81 -0.38 4.22
N ALA A 845 -30.42 -0.34 5.50
CA ALA A 845 -31.38 -0.42 6.60
C ALA A 845 -32.42 0.70 6.55
N ALA A 846 -32.01 1.94 6.27
CA ALA A 846 -32.93 3.09 6.17
C ALA A 846 -33.94 2.92 5.01
N MET A 847 -33.51 2.37 3.87
CA MET A 847 -34.42 2.06 2.75
C MET A 847 -35.40 0.92 3.11
N MET A 848 -34.94 -0.10 3.85
CA MET A 848 -35.82 -1.16 4.36
C MET A 848 -36.86 -0.62 5.36
N GLU A 849 -36.44 0.30 6.24
CA GLU A 849 -37.35 0.99 7.18
C GLU A 849 -38.37 1.87 6.45
N MET A 850 -37.93 2.58 5.40
CA MET A 850 -38.83 3.35 4.54
C MET A 850 -39.89 2.45 3.93
N VAL A 851 -39.54 1.31 3.32
CA VAL A 851 -40.48 0.37 2.76
C VAL A 851 -41.44 -0.16 3.83
N ASN A 852 -40.96 -0.47 5.05
CA ASN A 852 -41.84 -0.85 6.17
C ASN A 852 -42.85 0.26 6.52
N GLY A 853 -42.39 1.50 6.55
CA GLY A 853 -43.23 2.68 6.77
C GLY A 853 -44.32 2.85 5.70
N LEU A 854 -43.94 2.64 4.40
CA LEU A 854 -44.89 2.70 3.28
C LEU A 854 -46.01 1.66 3.39
N TYR A 855 -45.63 0.40 3.75
CA TYR A 855 -46.64 -0.64 3.96
C TYR A 855 -47.58 -0.33 5.12
N LYS A 856 -47.01 0.14 6.26
CA LYS A 856 -47.84 0.56 7.42
C LYS A 856 -48.75 1.73 7.07
N PHE A 857 -48.23 2.72 6.33
CA PHE A 857 -49.01 3.89 5.89
C PHE A 857 -50.16 3.46 4.95
N LYS A 858 -49.88 2.56 3.99
CA LYS A 858 -50.83 2.00 3.07
C LYS A 858 -51.96 1.22 3.81
N GLU A 859 -51.59 0.42 4.80
CA GLU A 859 -52.59 -0.32 5.61
C GLU A 859 -53.54 0.61 6.38
N SER A 860 -53.03 1.76 6.86
CA SER A 860 -53.84 2.69 7.65
C SER A 860 -54.66 3.67 6.83
N HIS A 861 -54.14 4.11 5.66
CA HIS A 861 -54.75 5.20 4.88
C HIS A 861 -55.14 4.80 3.45
N GLY A 862 -54.79 3.56 3.03
CA GLY A 862 -54.96 3.13 1.65
C GLY A 862 -53.87 3.67 0.71
N MET A 863 -53.90 3.22 -0.53
CA MET A 863 -53.00 3.73 -1.59
C MET A 863 -53.84 4.43 -2.64
N GLN A 864 -53.46 5.65 -2.98
CA GLN A 864 -54.11 6.46 -4.02
C GLN A 864 -53.00 6.94 -5.01
N ALA A 865 -53.35 7.00 -6.30
CA ALA A 865 -52.44 7.57 -7.31
C ALA A 865 -52.36 9.09 -7.16
N SER A 866 -51.61 9.54 -6.14
CA SER A 866 -51.36 10.97 -5.81
C SER A 866 -49.91 11.37 -6.14
N GLU A 867 -49.69 12.67 -6.33
CA GLU A 867 -48.33 13.23 -6.53
C GLU A 867 -47.38 12.94 -5.33
N THR A 868 -47.91 12.94 -4.11
CA THR A 868 -47.11 12.60 -2.91
C THR A 868 -46.62 11.15 -2.92
N TRP A 869 -47.52 10.19 -3.29
CA TRP A 869 -47.11 8.81 -3.43
C TRP A 869 -46.12 8.62 -4.59
N ARG A 870 -46.38 9.29 -5.74
CA ARG A 870 -45.46 9.25 -6.88
C ARG A 870 -44.07 9.77 -6.49
N PHE A 871 -43.97 10.94 -5.90
CA PHE A 871 -42.69 11.51 -5.41
C PHE A 871 -41.99 10.59 -4.43
N THR A 872 -42.75 9.97 -3.51
CA THR A 872 -42.17 9.05 -2.52
C THR A 872 -41.56 7.79 -3.18
N LEU A 873 -42.26 7.20 -4.13
CA LEU A 873 -41.81 5.98 -4.83
C LEU A 873 -40.65 6.30 -5.77
N GLU A 874 -40.70 7.40 -6.52
CA GLU A 874 -39.61 7.87 -7.36
C GLU A 874 -38.35 8.11 -6.51
N SER A 875 -38.50 8.80 -5.35
CA SER A 875 -37.39 9.03 -4.42
C SER A 875 -36.82 7.73 -3.87
N LEU A 876 -37.66 6.74 -3.52
CA LEU A 876 -37.18 5.42 -3.10
C LEU A 876 -36.38 4.72 -4.19
N LEU A 877 -36.87 4.74 -5.44
CA LEU A 877 -36.14 4.15 -6.57
C LEU A 877 -34.79 4.85 -6.82
N GLN A 878 -34.78 6.18 -6.78
CA GLN A 878 -33.57 6.98 -6.99
C GLN A 878 -32.48 6.67 -5.94
N ILE A 879 -32.83 6.60 -4.64
CA ILE A 879 -31.84 6.28 -3.61
C ILE A 879 -31.44 4.80 -3.56
N LEU A 880 -32.27 3.92 -4.07
CA LEU A 880 -32.00 2.47 -4.18
C LEU A 880 -31.17 2.13 -5.42
N ALA A 881 -31.21 2.95 -6.48
CA ALA A 881 -30.59 2.67 -7.77
C ALA A 881 -29.07 2.36 -7.70
N PRO A 882 -28.25 3.00 -6.85
CA PRO A 882 -26.84 2.60 -6.68
C PRO A 882 -26.65 1.17 -6.17
N PHE A 883 -27.59 0.65 -5.38
CA PHE A 883 -27.54 -0.66 -4.75
C PHE A 883 -28.19 -1.76 -5.60
N ALA A 884 -29.32 -1.47 -6.22
CA ALA A 884 -30.13 -2.39 -7.02
C ALA A 884 -30.49 -1.74 -8.37
N PRO A 885 -29.52 -1.62 -9.30
CA PRO A 885 -29.70 -0.80 -10.47
C PRO A 885 -30.73 -1.32 -11.47
N HIS A 886 -30.91 -2.63 -11.59
CA HIS A 886 -31.76 -3.19 -12.63
C HIS A 886 -33.26 -3.07 -12.30
N ILE A 887 -33.66 -3.45 -11.08
CA ILE A 887 -35.04 -3.33 -10.64
C ILE A 887 -35.52 -1.89 -10.60
N THR A 888 -34.64 -0.97 -10.20
CA THR A 888 -34.97 0.45 -10.11
C THR A 888 -35.14 1.08 -11.50
N GLU A 889 -34.29 0.72 -12.46
CA GLU A 889 -34.46 1.14 -13.86
C GLU A 889 -35.75 0.63 -14.47
N GLU A 890 -36.12 -0.66 -14.25
CA GLU A 890 -37.38 -1.24 -14.75
C GLU A 890 -38.57 -0.48 -14.20
N LEU A 891 -38.60 -0.30 -12.87
CA LEU A 891 -39.72 0.39 -12.21
C LEU A 891 -39.80 1.88 -12.57
N TRP A 892 -38.65 2.52 -12.83
CA TRP A 892 -38.58 3.90 -13.31
C TRP A 892 -39.28 4.07 -14.65
N GLN A 893 -38.99 3.15 -15.58
CA GLN A 893 -39.64 3.14 -16.88
C GLN A 893 -41.13 2.82 -16.76
N GLU A 894 -41.56 1.89 -15.90
CA GLU A 894 -42.94 1.58 -15.66
C GLU A 894 -43.73 2.76 -15.05
N LEU A 895 -43.08 3.61 -14.27
CA LEU A 895 -43.68 4.89 -13.80
C LEU A 895 -43.84 5.95 -14.91
N GLY A 896 -43.37 5.64 -16.17
CA GLY A 896 -43.57 6.47 -17.35
C GLY A 896 -42.41 7.38 -17.71
N HIS A 897 -41.26 7.22 -17.05
CA HIS A 897 -40.04 7.92 -17.46
C HIS A 897 -39.45 7.29 -18.73
N THR A 898 -38.79 8.08 -19.56
CA THR A 898 -38.14 7.64 -20.80
C THR A 898 -36.64 7.74 -20.79
N ASP A 899 -36.09 8.40 -19.80
CA ASP A 899 -34.67 8.55 -19.50
C ASP A 899 -34.22 7.52 -18.44
N THR A 900 -32.91 7.35 -18.30
CA THR A 900 -32.36 6.43 -17.31
C THR A 900 -32.32 7.06 -15.92
N ILE A 901 -32.69 6.31 -14.88
CA ILE A 901 -32.61 6.72 -13.47
C ILE A 901 -31.17 7.01 -13.02
N HIS A 902 -30.16 6.49 -13.74
CA HIS A 902 -28.76 6.53 -13.32
C HIS A 902 -28.04 7.85 -13.61
N VAL A 903 -28.70 8.82 -14.26
CA VAL A 903 -28.08 10.10 -14.67
C VAL A 903 -28.95 11.27 -14.22
N ASN A 904 -28.35 12.22 -13.45
CA ASN A 904 -28.96 13.48 -13.03
C ASN A 904 -30.26 13.37 -12.19
N HIS A 905 -30.48 12.27 -11.51
CA HIS A 905 -31.73 12.00 -10.80
C HIS A 905 -31.59 11.85 -9.27
N TRP A 906 -30.49 12.25 -8.63
CA TRP A 906 -30.38 12.14 -7.16
C TRP A 906 -31.38 13.08 -6.49
N PRO A 907 -32.29 12.55 -5.60
CA PRO A 907 -33.35 13.36 -5.01
C PRO A 907 -32.78 14.31 -3.95
N LYS A 908 -33.41 15.48 -3.81
CA LYS A 908 -33.08 16.46 -2.80
C LYS A 908 -34.09 16.37 -1.64
N TRP A 909 -33.60 16.56 -0.42
CA TRP A 909 -34.46 16.68 0.73
C TRP A 909 -34.71 18.15 1.07
N ASP A 910 -35.88 18.42 1.74
CA ASP A 910 -36.22 19.75 2.25
C ASP A 910 -36.32 19.69 3.78
N GLU A 911 -35.54 20.51 4.46
CA GLU A 911 -35.47 20.54 5.92
C GLU A 911 -36.81 20.87 6.58
N LYS A 912 -37.74 21.58 5.88
CA LYS A 912 -39.06 21.92 6.41
C LYS A 912 -39.90 20.69 6.77
N TYR A 913 -39.70 19.55 6.05
CA TYR A 913 -40.41 18.29 6.35
C TYR A 913 -39.73 17.46 7.43
N LEU A 914 -38.52 17.83 7.85
CA LEU A 914 -37.76 17.13 8.88
C LEU A 914 -38.07 17.62 10.30
N VAL A 915 -38.72 18.80 10.40
CA VAL A 915 -39.19 19.30 11.68
C VAL A 915 -40.38 18.45 12.14
N SER A 916 -40.20 17.73 13.22
CA SER A 916 -41.28 16.96 13.83
C SER A 916 -42.01 17.82 14.83
N ASP A 917 -43.32 17.91 14.71
CA ASP A 917 -44.17 18.51 15.75
C ASP A 917 -44.20 17.64 17.03
N VAL A 918 -43.60 16.46 16.98
CA VAL A 918 -43.52 15.49 18.08
C VAL A 918 -42.10 14.97 18.26
N MET A 919 -41.60 14.94 19.48
CA MET A 919 -40.32 14.31 19.85
C MET A 919 -40.57 13.04 20.64
N THR A 920 -39.71 12.03 20.41
CA THR A 920 -39.72 10.78 21.19
C THR A 920 -38.73 10.87 22.33
N ILE A 921 -39.20 10.89 23.55
CA ILE A 921 -38.39 10.86 24.78
C ILE A 921 -38.35 9.42 25.33
N ILE A 922 -37.13 8.91 25.44
CA ILE A 922 -36.86 7.63 26.10
C ILE A 922 -36.94 7.85 27.61
N VAL A 923 -37.85 7.16 28.32
CA VAL A 923 -37.93 7.25 29.79
C VAL A 923 -37.28 6.04 30.43
N GLN A 924 -36.31 6.31 31.27
CA GLN A 924 -35.65 5.31 32.11
C GLN A 924 -36.04 5.49 33.56
N VAL A 925 -36.06 4.40 34.31
CA VAL A 925 -36.16 4.42 35.78
C VAL A 925 -34.94 3.68 36.34
N ASN A 926 -34.13 4.40 37.12
CA ASN A 926 -32.84 3.90 37.63
C ASN A 926 -31.94 3.31 36.51
N GLY A 927 -31.81 4.03 35.35
CA GLY A 927 -30.98 3.63 34.21
C GLY A 927 -31.52 2.53 33.30
N LYS A 928 -32.74 2.01 33.56
CA LYS A 928 -33.37 0.97 32.72
C LYS A 928 -34.56 1.55 31.97
N LEU A 929 -34.58 1.32 30.62
CA LEU A 929 -35.69 1.72 29.76
C LEU A 929 -37.05 1.19 30.30
N ARG A 930 -38.05 2.09 30.40
CA ARG A 930 -39.38 1.76 30.89
C ARG A 930 -40.51 2.26 29.99
N SER A 931 -40.34 3.38 29.32
CA SER A 931 -41.32 3.91 28.38
C SER A 931 -40.64 4.70 27.24
N LYS A 932 -41.38 4.92 26.16
CA LYS A 932 -41.10 5.85 25.10
C LYS A 932 -42.32 6.77 24.98
N LEU A 933 -42.12 8.05 25.20
CA LEU A 933 -43.19 9.06 25.12
C LEU A 933 -43.04 9.86 23.84
N GLU A 934 -44.13 9.96 23.09
CA GLU A 934 -44.23 10.90 21.96
C GLU A 934 -44.87 12.19 22.50
N LEU A 935 -44.10 13.27 22.54
CA LEU A 935 -44.49 14.55 23.12
C LEU A 935 -44.29 15.67 22.06
N PRO A 936 -45.07 16.77 22.13
CA PRO A 936 -44.88 17.92 21.25
C PRO A 936 -43.41 18.38 21.28
N ALA A 937 -42.87 18.77 20.09
CA ALA A 937 -41.42 19.11 19.98
C ALA A 937 -41.07 20.41 20.72
N ASP A 938 -42.05 21.26 20.97
CA ASP A 938 -41.95 22.52 21.68
C ASP A 938 -42.22 22.41 23.19
N ILE A 939 -42.48 21.20 23.70
CA ILE A 939 -42.69 20.94 25.11
C ILE A 939 -41.43 21.26 25.93
N ASP A 940 -41.56 21.96 27.01
CA ASP A 940 -40.45 22.26 27.90
C ASP A 940 -40.06 21.05 28.79
N GLN A 941 -38.91 21.18 29.45
CA GLN A 941 -38.41 20.11 30.30
C GLN A 941 -39.42 19.71 31.39
N GLN A 942 -40.14 20.67 31.95
CA GLN A 942 -41.13 20.43 33.00
C GLN A 942 -42.29 19.59 32.45
N GLY A 943 -42.80 19.89 31.27
CA GLY A 943 -43.85 19.12 30.62
C GLY A 943 -43.43 17.69 30.27
N ILE A 944 -42.13 17.50 29.88
CA ILE A 944 -41.53 16.16 29.66
C ILE A 944 -41.48 15.36 30.96
N GLU A 945 -41.10 15.99 32.05
CA GLU A 945 -41.02 15.37 33.36
C GLU A 945 -42.40 14.98 33.91
N GLU A 946 -43.39 15.85 33.75
CA GLU A 946 -44.81 15.60 34.11
C GLU A 946 -45.40 14.45 33.27
N ALA A 947 -45.21 14.45 31.96
CA ALA A 947 -45.68 13.41 31.08
C ALA A 947 -45.02 12.06 31.41
N ALA A 948 -43.74 12.04 31.74
CA ALA A 948 -43.03 10.80 32.13
C ALA A 948 -43.55 10.24 33.46
N LEU A 949 -43.84 11.09 34.43
CA LEU A 949 -44.43 10.66 35.71
C LEU A 949 -45.91 10.18 35.59
N ALA A 950 -46.64 10.71 34.60
CA ALA A 950 -48.01 10.32 34.29
C ALA A 950 -48.08 8.98 33.50
N ASP A 951 -46.97 8.54 32.88
CA ASP A 951 -46.95 7.32 32.07
C ASP A 951 -47.16 6.06 32.94
N ALA A 952 -48.14 5.23 32.57
CA ALA A 952 -48.53 4.06 33.32
C ALA A 952 -47.40 3.02 33.49
N ASN A 953 -46.49 2.93 32.52
CA ASN A 953 -45.37 2.00 32.59
C ASN A 953 -44.27 2.53 33.54
N VAL A 954 -44.04 3.83 33.55
CA VAL A 954 -43.13 4.48 34.48
C VAL A 954 -43.66 4.35 35.93
N GLN A 955 -44.95 4.59 36.13
CA GLN A 955 -45.60 4.47 37.44
C GLN A 955 -45.49 3.07 38.07
N LYS A 956 -45.53 2.00 37.27
CA LYS A 956 -45.30 0.60 37.75
C LYS A 956 -43.94 0.44 38.43
N PHE A 957 -42.92 1.20 37.99
CA PHE A 957 -41.55 1.07 38.51
C PHE A 957 -41.19 2.16 39.54
N THR A 958 -41.95 3.28 39.56
CA THR A 958 -41.80 4.30 40.61
C THR A 958 -42.60 3.96 41.87
N ASN A 959 -43.58 3.06 41.76
CA ASN A 959 -44.52 2.73 42.82
C ASN A 959 -45.19 4.03 43.41
N ASN A 960 -45.44 5.01 42.54
CA ASN A 960 -45.96 6.34 42.88
C ASN A 960 -45.13 7.10 43.93
N LYS A 961 -43.83 6.74 44.10
CA LYS A 961 -42.91 7.52 44.99
C LYS A 961 -42.37 8.73 44.20
N PRO A 962 -42.23 9.88 44.88
CA PRO A 962 -41.62 11.03 44.27
C PRO A 962 -40.15 10.73 43.89
N PRO A 963 -39.69 11.15 42.69
CA PRO A 963 -38.32 10.93 42.27
C PRO A 963 -37.33 11.71 43.18
N LYS A 964 -36.18 11.09 43.51
CA LYS A 964 -35.05 11.74 44.16
C LYS A 964 -34.36 12.75 43.23
N LYS A 965 -34.27 12.36 41.96
CA LYS A 965 -33.63 13.16 40.93
C LYS A 965 -34.18 12.79 39.56
N MET A 966 -34.37 13.76 38.70
CA MET A 966 -34.59 13.54 37.26
C MET A 966 -33.40 14.10 36.46
N VAL A 967 -32.93 13.33 35.48
CA VAL A 967 -31.82 13.71 34.62
C VAL A 967 -32.31 13.70 33.18
N TYR A 968 -32.48 14.89 32.62
CA TYR A 968 -32.93 15.07 31.23
C TYR A 968 -31.74 15.31 30.33
N VAL A 969 -31.69 14.55 29.22
CA VAL A 969 -30.80 14.77 28.07
C VAL A 969 -31.69 15.37 26.99
N PRO A 970 -31.48 16.64 26.59
CA PRO A 970 -32.38 17.33 25.66
C PRO A 970 -32.67 16.54 24.39
N GLY A 971 -33.97 16.37 24.09
CA GLY A 971 -34.48 15.69 22.89
C GLY A 971 -34.25 14.19 22.82
N LYS A 972 -33.68 13.55 23.86
CA LYS A 972 -33.29 12.12 23.79
C LYS A 972 -33.83 11.26 24.94
N LEU A 973 -33.59 11.67 26.17
CA LEU A 973 -33.72 10.77 27.32
C LEU A 973 -34.10 11.52 28.59
N LEU A 974 -35.03 10.97 29.36
CA LEU A 974 -35.26 11.33 30.75
C LEU A 974 -35.01 10.10 31.65
N ASN A 975 -34.10 10.21 32.61
CA ASN A 975 -33.88 9.16 33.61
C ASN A 975 -34.45 9.59 34.97
N VAL A 976 -35.44 8.88 35.44
CA VAL A 976 -36.09 9.06 36.74
C VAL A 976 -35.37 8.20 37.78
N VAL A 977 -34.76 8.82 38.77
CA VAL A 977 -34.05 8.13 39.86
C VAL A 977 -34.94 8.13 41.09
N ILE A 978 -35.21 6.94 41.66
CA ILE A 978 -36.07 6.75 42.81
C ILE A 978 -35.24 6.39 44.02
#